data_6328d0b848189e5138fa0d5171375472
#
_entry.id   6328d0b848189e5138fa0d5171375472
#
_cell.length_a   1.000
_cell.length_b   1.000
_cell.length_c   1.000
_cell.angle_alpha   90.00
_cell.angle_beta   90.00
_cell.angle_gamma   90.00
#
_symmetry.space_group_name_H-M   'P 1'
#
loop_
_entity.id
_entity.type
_entity.pdbx_description
1 polymer ?
#
loop_
_entity_poly.entity_id
_entity_poly.type
_entity_poly.pdbx_seq_one_letter_code
_entity_poly.pdbx_strand_id
1 'polypeptide(L)'
;MNIKRTIITMFTIVTTILQAAGTLSPVNSGLKPAEIVSHDVVVTINNGFAQTEVSQQFKNINDTTMEAIYSFPVPQSASLADCQVQIGEQTMNGEVVAKDKAKQVYEEEKNAGNNAGVADKNGYQDFSFKIANLAPQDTATITFTYYQPLPVDTGVCRYQYPLEEGNTDDAGAMGFWERNDKPTGKATVRVILRSAWPVTAVRAPQGTVASEQADLANGTADITYELTEGLTKDFVFYYSLANNLPGRLEVVPFKRNGEDGTFMMVLTPGIDLKPITNGADYVFVLDKSGSMCGGKIQTLAKGVAKTIQKMNANDRFRIITFNHNAEDITGGYIPATSENIQKAVAMLDGVTANGSTNLYDGLKTALMKLDDDRVTSLVIVTDGVTNTGEVNPKAFAKMMSRNDIRVFGFLMGNSCNWPLMRTICDVSGGFYDAVSNDDDIIGKIMLAKSKITSEAMHDVKVSINGVKTYDVTKDCVKKLYRGQQLVMFGRYKDHGDATVTMKTRISGDDKTYTCKMTFPEQDEDNPELERMFAIAQIEMHEDMVNQGLEDQAENTDFVRGIGLKYQIVTDETSLIMLTDEQHAKHNIERNNQKRVQAERTAQAQRKTQPVKNYRVDAPRPTSPMPANSPAPQHSNGMFQYHAPHISHGGGAMDVWTVVIIAAMGAVAARYRKE
;
A
#
# COMPACT_ATOMS: atom_id res chain seq x y z
N MET A 1 67.61 18.29 -14.17
CA MET A 1 67.11 16.98 -14.66
C MET A 1 65.90 16.61 -13.79
N ASN A 2 64.70 17.08 -14.22
CA ASN A 2 63.46 16.93 -13.46
C ASN A 2 62.67 15.74 -13.99
N ILE A 3 62.53 14.69 -13.18
CA ILE A 3 61.71 13.54 -13.47
C ILE A 3 60.30 13.84 -12.93
N LYS A 4 59.37 14.11 -13.83
CA LYS A 4 57.92 14.17 -13.53
C LYS A 4 57.42 12.74 -13.31
N ARG A 5 57.05 12.40 -12.07
CA ARG A 5 56.28 11.20 -11.75
C ARG A 5 54.83 11.43 -12.16
N THR A 6 54.39 10.75 -13.23
CA THR A 6 53.01 10.65 -13.64
C THR A 6 52.37 9.58 -12.74
N ILE A 7 51.50 9.99 -11.83
CA ILE A 7 50.64 9.10 -11.07
C ILE A 7 49.47 8.72 -11.99
N ILE A 8 49.49 7.49 -12.47
CA ILE A 8 48.35 6.87 -13.14
C ILE A 8 47.39 6.42 -12.03
N THR A 9 46.34 7.19 -11.80
CA THR A 9 45.22 6.77 -10.93
C THR A 9 44.43 5.74 -11.71
N MET A 10 44.62 4.49 -11.35
CA MET A 10 43.80 3.37 -11.86
C MET A 10 42.42 3.49 -11.24
N PHE A 11 41.46 4.03 -12.02
CA PHE A 11 40.04 3.95 -11.66
C PHE A 11 39.64 2.50 -11.78
N THR A 12 39.56 1.82 -10.64
CA THR A 12 38.85 0.54 -10.54
C THR A 12 37.38 0.87 -10.71
N ILE A 13 36.83 0.61 -11.88
CA ILE A 13 35.39 0.55 -12.10
C ILE A 13 34.92 -0.65 -11.31
N VAL A 14 34.42 -0.41 -10.12
CA VAL A 14 33.60 -1.38 -9.39
C VAL A 14 32.29 -1.41 -10.17
N THR A 15 32.12 -2.39 -11.02
CA THR A 15 30.83 -2.76 -11.57
C THR A 15 30.01 -3.28 -10.41
N THR A 16 29.22 -2.41 -9.80
CA THR A 16 28.15 -2.80 -8.89
C THR A 16 27.15 -3.63 -9.72
N ILE A 17 27.01 -4.87 -9.35
CA ILE A 17 26.05 -5.79 -9.95
C ILE A 17 24.71 -5.49 -9.28
N LEU A 18 23.78 -5.00 -10.05
CA LEU A 18 22.46 -4.51 -9.66
C LEU A 18 21.47 -5.72 -9.57
N GLN A 19 20.64 -5.82 -8.56
CA GLN A 19 19.76 -6.98 -8.30
C GLN A 19 18.29 -6.60 -8.21
N ALA A 20 17.40 -7.34 -8.87
CA ALA A 20 15.94 -7.20 -8.78
C ALA A 20 15.36 -7.93 -7.55
N ALA A 21 14.12 -7.59 -7.17
CA ALA A 21 13.40 -8.25 -6.10
C ALA A 21 13.33 -9.77 -6.33
N GLY A 22 13.68 -10.54 -5.30
CA GLY A 22 13.57 -11.99 -5.35
C GLY A 22 14.85 -12.76 -5.64
N THR A 23 16.03 -12.16 -5.53
CA THR A 23 17.30 -12.89 -5.66
C THR A 23 17.76 -13.43 -4.31
N LEU A 24 18.11 -14.71 -4.24
CA LEU A 24 18.78 -15.31 -3.10
C LEU A 24 20.30 -15.12 -3.26
N SER A 25 20.84 -14.10 -2.60
CA SER A 25 22.23 -13.68 -2.72
C SER A 25 23.13 -14.31 -1.66
N PRO A 26 24.34 -14.75 -1.98
CA PRO A 26 25.27 -15.25 -0.99
C PRO A 26 25.78 -14.12 -0.08
N VAL A 27 25.92 -14.41 1.22
CA VAL A 27 26.56 -13.50 2.18
C VAL A 27 28.05 -13.33 1.84
N ASN A 28 28.68 -14.38 1.32
CA ASN A 28 30.09 -14.35 0.90
C ASN A 28 30.25 -13.81 -0.53
N SER A 29 30.98 -12.73 -0.70
CA SER A 29 31.20 -11.99 -1.93
C SER A 29 31.89 -12.74 -3.09
N GLY A 30 32.30 -13.98 -2.89
CA GLY A 30 32.97 -14.80 -3.91
C GLY A 30 32.07 -15.83 -4.60
N LEU A 31 30.83 -15.99 -4.16
CA LEU A 31 29.88 -16.96 -4.69
C LEU A 31 28.88 -16.30 -5.66
N LYS A 32 28.34 -17.11 -6.58
CA LYS A 32 27.25 -16.66 -7.45
C LYS A 32 25.91 -16.72 -6.70
N PRO A 33 24.98 -15.80 -6.97
CA PRO A 33 23.60 -15.91 -6.48
C PRO A 33 22.97 -17.24 -6.87
N ALA A 34 22.02 -17.70 -6.07
CA ALA A 34 21.22 -18.87 -6.42
C ALA A 34 20.37 -18.59 -7.65
N GLU A 35 20.16 -19.61 -8.46
CA GLU A 35 19.28 -19.56 -9.63
C GLU A 35 17.83 -19.60 -9.21
N ILE A 36 16.99 -18.70 -9.73
CA ILE A 36 15.54 -18.73 -9.51
C ILE A 36 14.93 -19.78 -10.42
N VAL A 37 14.39 -20.85 -9.83
CA VAL A 37 13.77 -21.94 -10.58
C VAL A 37 12.30 -21.63 -10.88
N SER A 38 11.53 -21.19 -9.88
CA SER A 38 10.13 -20.79 -10.04
C SER A 38 9.76 -19.65 -9.12
N HIS A 39 8.69 -18.92 -9.51
CA HIS A 39 8.11 -17.84 -8.71
C HIS A 39 6.60 -17.88 -8.87
N ASP A 40 5.91 -18.33 -7.83
CA ASP A 40 4.47 -18.49 -7.83
C ASP A 40 3.83 -17.65 -6.72
N VAL A 41 2.83 -16.86 -7.10
CA VAL A 41 2.11 -15.97 -6.17
C VAL A 41 0.62 -16.30 -6.21
N VAL A 42 0.00 -16.47 -5.05
CA VAL A 42 -1.45 -16.60 -4.90
C VAL A 42 -1.97 -15.45 -4.08
N VAL A 43 -2.82 -14.63 -4.70
CA VAL A 43 -3.47 -13.49 -4.06
C VAL A 43 -4.93 -13.82 -3.83
N THR A 44 -5.35 -13.88 -2.58
CA THR A 44 -6.77 -14.05 -2.23
C THR A 44 -7.31 -12.72 -1.69
N ILE A 45 -8.16 -12.07 -2.48
CA ILE A 45 -8.85 -10.84 -2.09
C ILE A 45 -10.20 -11.22 -1.50
N ASN A 46 -10.46 -10.84 -0.26
CA ASN A 46 -11.71 -11.07 0.44
C ASN A 46 -12.29 -9.73 0.91
N ASN A 47 -13.26 -9.21 0.16
CA ASN A 47 -13.83 -7.89 0.40
C ASN A 47 -12.73 -6.80 0.49
N GLY A 48 -12.49 -6.22 1.67
CA GLY A 48 -11.58 -5.08 1.90
C GLY A 48 -10.14 -5.45 2.28
N PHE A 49 -9.69 -6.71 2.09
CA PHE A 49 -8.30 -7.09 2.38
C PHE A 49 -7.79 -8.20 1.45
N ALA A 50 -6.47 -8.30 1.33
CA ALA A 50 -5.79 -9.34 0.58
C ALA A 50 -4.88 -10.16 1.48
N GLN A 51 -4.84 -11.47 1.19
CA GLN A 51 -3.78 -12.39 1.58
C GLN A 51 -2.94 -12.69 0.35
N THR A 52 -1.64 -12.53 0.48
CA THR A 52 -0.67 -12.91 -0.56
C THR A 52 0.22 -14.02 -0.03
N GLU A 53 0.24 -15.15 -0.74
CA GLU A 53 1.17 -16.24 -0.51
C GLU A 53 2.15 -16.28 -1.67
N VAL A 54 3.44 -16.20 -1.36
CA VAL A 54 4.55 -16.24 -2.32
C VAL A 54 5.31 -17.52 -2.11
N SER A 55 5.54 -18.28 -3.17
CA SER A 55 6.39 -19.48 -3.17
C SER A 55 7.48 -19.31 -4.23
N GLN A 56 8.73 -19.33 -3.80
CA GLN A 56 9.88 -19.19 -4.66
C GLN A 56 10.85 -20.34 -4.46
N GLN A 57 11.36 -20.87 -5.56
CA GLN A 57 12.31 -21.96 -5.55
C GLN A 57 13.67 -21.46 -6.09
N PHE A 58 14.72 -21.69 -5.30
CA PHE A 58 16.09 -21.27 -5.58
C PHE A 58 17.03 -22.47 -5.56
N LYS A 59 17.98 -22.53 -6.51
CA LYS A 59 19.00 -23.57 -6.58
C LYS A 59 20.37 -22.97 -6.33
N ASN A 60 21.11 -23.54 -5.39
CA ASN A 60 22.54 -23.21 -5.20
C ASN A 60 23.35 -23.80 -6.35
N ILE A 61 23.84 -22.95 -7.26
CA ILE A 61 24.63 -23.34 -8.43
C ILE A 61 26.15 -23.36 -8.15
N ASN A 62 26.55 -23.09 -6.91
CA ASN A 62 27.94 -23.12 -6.49
C ASN A 62 28.35 -24.54 -6.07
N ASP A 63 29.66 -24.80 -6.10
CA ASP A 63 30.25 -26.06 -5.65
C ASP A 63 30.52 -26.10 -4.13
N THR A 64 30.08 -25.08 -3.39
CA THR A 64 30.26 -24.93 -1.95
C THR A 64 28.94 -24.57 -1.28
N THR A 65 28.84 -24.92 0.02
CA THR A 65 27.73 -24.50 0.89
C THR A 65 27.70 -22.97 1.00
N MET A 66 26.52 -22.40 0.92
CA MET A 66 26.33 -20.96 1.03
C MET A 66 25.37 -20.60 2.16
N GLU A 67 25.63 -19.50 2.84
CA GLU A 67 24.65 -18.71 3.56
C GLU A 67 24.09 -17.69 2.59
N ALA A 68 22.78 -17.55 2.53
CA ALA A 68 22.12 -16.73 1.54
C ALA A 68 21.12 -15.76 2.15
N ILE A 69 20.98 -14.60 1.52
CA ILE A 69 19.99 -13.57 1.88
C ILE A 69 19.03 -13.39 0.71
N TYR A 70 17.75 -13.47 1.03
CA TYR A 70 16.65 -13.08 0.17
C TYR A 70 15.98 -11.85 0.78
N SER A 71 15.74 -10.82 0.01
CA SER A 71 15.01 -9.65 0.46
C SER A 71 13.73 -9.46 -0.37
N PHE A 72 12.69 -8.92 0.26
CA PHE A 72 11.42 -8.64 -0.35
C PHE A 72 10.91 -7.28 0.13
N PRO A 73 10.48 -6.37 -0.77
CA PRO A 73 10.01 -5.06 -0.35
C PRO A 73 8.77 -5.18 0.54
N VAL A 74 8.69 -4.35 1.58
CA VAL A 74 7.52 -4.30 2.46
C VAL A 74 6.36 -3.62 1.73
N PRO A 75 5.29 -4.34 1.37
CA PRO A 75 4.11 -3.69 0.85
C PRO A 75 3.50 -2.77 1.90
N GLN A 76 2.95 -1.65 1.47
CA GLN A 76 2.33 -0.67 2.37
C GLN A 76 1.28 -1.33 3.27
N SER A 77 1.36 -1.07 4.57
CA SER A 77 0.46 -1.61 5.61
C SER A 77 0.39 -3.15 5.63
N ALA A 78 1.42 -3.83 5.13
CA ALA A 78 1.47 -5.30 5.13
C ALA A 78 2.02 -5.86 6.44
N SER A 79 1.49 -7.03 6.82
CA SER A 79 1.93 -7.81 7.98
C SER A 79 2.43 -9.17 7.50
N LEU A 80 3.75 -9.43 7.63
CA LEU A 80 4.31 -10.76 7.40
C LEU A 80 3.83 -11.71 8.51
N ALA A 81 3.09 -12.73 8.10
CA ALA A 81 2.36 -13.62 8.99
C ALA A 81 3.00 -14.99 9.14
N ASP A 82 3.54 -15.52 8.04
CA ASP A 82 4.11 -16.85 7.99
C ASP A 82 5.31 -16.89 7.05
N CYS A 83 6.29 -17.71 7.38
CA CYS A 83 7.37 -18.07 6.49
C CYS A 83 7.81 -19.51 6.75
N GLN A 84 7.98 -20.25 5.69
CA GLN A 84 8.46 -21.62 5.68
C GLN A 84 9.62 -21.73 4.70
N VAL A 85 10.64 -22.47 5.07
CA VAL A 85 11.76 -22.85 4.18
C VAL A 85 11.82 -24.36 4.10
N GLN A 86 11.85 -24.89 2.88
CA GLN A 86 12.05 -26.30 2.61
C GLN A 86 13.36 -26.52 1.85
N ILE A 87 14.23 -27.38 2.38
CA ILE A 87 15.49 -27.79 1.74
C ILE A 87 15.50 -29.33 1.70
N GLY A 88 15.41 -29.90 0.51
CA GLY A 88 15.23 -31.36 0.34
C GLY A 88 13.96 -31.82 1.04
N GLU A 89 14.08 -32.81 1.96
CA GLU A 89 12.97 -33.31 2.76
C GLU A 89 12.74 -32.52 4.07
N GLN A 90 13.65 -31.63 4.42
CA GLN A 90 13.59 -30.86 5.65
C GLN A 90 12.73 -29.62 5.51
N THR A 91 11.74 -29.46 6.37
CA THR A 91 10.85 -28.30 6.45
C THR A 91 11.10 -27.55 7.75
N MET A 92 11.34 -26.26 7.62
CA MET A 92 11.52 -25.32 8.73
C MET A 92 10.36 -24.33 8.74
N ASN A 93 9.65 -24.26 9.88
CA ASN A 93 8.49 -23.39 10.04
C ASN A 93 8.82 -22.20 10.92
N GLY A 94 8.23 -21.06 10.62
CA GLY A 94 8.49 -19.79 11.28
C GLY A 94 7.71 -19.58 12.57
N GLU A 95 8.40 -19.10 13.61
CA GLU A 95 7.81 -18.59 14.84
C GLU A 95 8.35 -17.22 15.17
N VAL A 96 7.49 -16.30 15.60
CA VAL A 96 7.91 -14.93 15.91
C VAL A 96 8.44 -14.86 17.34
N VAL A 97 9.66 -14.37 17.48
CA VAL A 97 10.34 -14.16 18.76
C VAL A 97 10.99 -12.77 18.79
N ALA A 98 11.48 -12.35 19.96
CA ALA A 98 12.26 -11.10 20.04
C ALA A 98 13.47 -11.16 19.10
N LYS A 99 13.82 -10.03 18.48
CA LYS A 99 14.86 -9.96 17.44
C LYS A 99 16.21 -10.48 17.91
N ASP A 100 16.62 -10.17 19.15
CA ASP A 100 17.87 -10.65 19.74
C ASP A 100 17.88 -12.16 19.90
N LYS A 101 16.77 -12.77 20.36
CA LYS A 101 16.62 -14.21 20.49
C LYS A 101 16.68 -14.91 19.15
N ALA A 102 16.01 -14.37 18.13
CA ALA A 102 16.06 -14.92 16.78
C ALA A 102 17.48 -14.98 16.25
N LYS A 103 18.21 -13.86 16.38
CA LYS A 103 19.62 -13.77 15.95
C LYS A 103 20.50 -14.77 16.68
N GLN A 104 20.37 -14.88 18.00
CA GLN A 104 21.15 -15.83 18.79
C GLN A 104 20.91 -17.26 18.31
N VAL A 105 19.66 -17.69 18.21
CA VAL A 105 19.29 -19.05 17.81
C VAL A 105 19.75 -19.36 16.38
N TYR A 106 19.60 -18.41 15.45
CA TYR A 106 20.08 -18.56 14.08
C TYR A 106 21.59 -18.81 14.02
N GLU A 107 22.40 -18.00 14.74
CA GLU A 107 23.86 -18.18 14.77
C GLU A 107 24.28 -19.48 15.46
N GLU A 108 23.58 -19.91 16.52
CA GLU A 108 23.84 -21.20 17.18
C GLU A 108 23.62 -22.39 16.24
N GLU A 109 22.50 -22.43 15.52
CA GLU A 109 22.21 -23.52 14.58
C GLU A 109 23.10 -23.49 13.36
N LYS A 110 23.39 -22.29 12.81
CA LYS A 110 24.34 -22.10 11.70
C LYS A 110 25.74 -22.62 12.05
N ASN A 111 26.26 -22.26 13.23
CA ASN A 111 27.58 -22.70 13.69
C ASN A 111 27.63 -24.21 14.01
N ALA A 112 26.50 -24.81 14.35
CA ALA A 112 26.37 -26.25 14.50
C ALA A 112 26.31 -27.02 13.15
N GLY A 113 26.29 -26.30 12.02
CA GLY A 113 26.17 -26.87 10.68
C GLY A 113 24.73 -27.26 10.28
N ASN A 114 23.74 -26.83 11.06
CA ASN A 114 22.34 -27.12 10.80
C ASN A 114 21.71 -26.07 9.88
N ASN A 115 20.69 -26.46 9.13
CA ASN A 115 19.84 -25.50 8.40
C ASN A 115 19.03 -24.70 9.41
N ALA A 116 18.93 -23.41 9.20
CA ALA A 116 18.07 -22.49 9.94
C ALA A 116 17.77 -21.27 9.05
N GLY A 117 16.66 -20.59 9.32
CA GLY A 117 16.33 -19.34 8.64
C GLY A 117 15.85 -18.28 9.62
N VAL A 118 16.03 -17.02 9.27
CA VAL A 118 15.49 -15.88 10.02
C VAL A 118 14.94 -14.85 9.06
N ALA A 119 13.75 -14.30 9.37
CA ALA A 119 13.18 -13.16 8.64
C ALA A 119 13.10 -11.95 9.55
N ASP A 120 13.74 -10.87 9.11
CA ASP A 120 13.79 -9.58 9.77
C ASP A 120 13.06 -8.53 8.95
N LYS A 121 12.52 -7.50 9.60
CA LYS A 121 12.06 -6.26 8.96
C LYS A 121 13.13 -5.19 9.10
N ASN A 122 13.45 -4.51 8.02
CA ASN A 122 14.38 -3.41 7.96
C ASN A 122 13.64 -2.09 7.72
N GLY A 123 13.05 -1.54 8.78
CA GLY A 123 12.22 -0.34 8.70
C GLY A 123 11.07 -0.51 7.72
N TYR A 124 10.92 0.48 6.83
CA TYR A 124 9.90 0.46 5.77
C TYR A 124 10.41 -0.10 4.44
N GLN A 125 11.67 -0.52 4.35
CA GLN A 125 12.32 -0.84 3.08
C GLN A 125 12.05 -2.28 2.64
N ASP A 126 12.47 -3.27 3.45
CA ASP A 126 12.35 -4.67 3.07
C ASP A 126 12.17 -5.63 4.24
N PHE A 127 11.69 -6.84 3.92
CA PHE A 127 11.86 -8.04 4.73
C PHE A 127 13.10 -8.78 4.24
N SER A 128 14.04 -9.04 5.13
CA SER A 128 15.29 -9.77 4.85
C SER A 128 15.19 -11.19 5.41
N PHE A 129 15.29 -12.18 4.55
CA PHE A 129 15.27 -13.60 4.91
C PHE A 129 16.68 -14.16 4.76
N LYS A 130 17.27 -14.68 5.84
CA LYS A 130 18.55 -15.36 5.81
C LYS A 130 18.35 -16.87 5.93
N ILE A 131 19.10 -17.62 5.14
CA ILE A 131 19.08 -19.09 5.15
C ILE A 131 20.52 -19.55 5.31
N ALA A 132 20.78 -20.33 6.36
CA ALA A 132 22.08 -20.94 6.64
C ALA A 132 22.24 -22.29 5.92
N ASN A 133 23.49 -22.59 5.58
CA ASN A 133 23.98 -23.91 5.20
C ASN A 133 23.29 -24.58 3.97
N LEU A 134 22.87 -23.81 2.96
CA LEU A 134 22.38 -24.35 1.72
C LEU A 134 23.51 -25.05 0.96
N ALA A 135 23.46 -26.39 0.88
CA ALA A 135 24.51 -27.21 0.29
C ALA A 135 24.64 -27.02 -1.24
N PRO A 136 25.80 -27.44 -1.84
CA PRO A 136 26.00 -27.39 -3.28
C PRO A 136 24.91 -28.14 -4.04
N GLN A 137 24.37 -27.51 -5.08
CA GLN A 137 23.30 -28.03 -5.97
C GLN A 137 21.94 -28.26 -5.27
N ASP A 138 21.79 -27.98 -3.97
CA ASP A 138 20.52 -28.07 -3.26
C ASP A 138 19.56 -26.97 -3.71
N THR A 139 18.27 -27.29 -3.57
CA THR A 139 17.18 -26.37 -3.85
C THR A 139 16.50 -25.98 -2.54
N ALA A 140 16.35 -24.69 -2.33
CA ALA A 140 15.54 -24.13 -1.24
C ALA A 140 14.23 -23.59 -1.79
N THR A 141 13.10 -23.97 -1.20
CA THR A 141 11.80 -23.34 -1.45
C THR A 141 11.46 -22.44 -0.27
N ILE A 142 11.29 -21.16 -0.54
CA ILE A 142 10.84 -20.16 0.45
C ILE A 142 9.37 -19.89 0.17
N THR A 143 8.50 -20.14 1.16
CA THR A 143 7.08 -19.78 1.10
C THR A 143 6.76 -18.83 2.23
N PHE A 144 6.18 -17.68 1.91
CA PHE A 144 5.76 -16.72 2.93
C PHE A 144 4.39 -16.12 2.63
N THR A 145 3.70 -15.70 3.67
CA THR A 145 2.36 -15.13 3.60
C THR A 145 2.30 -13.78 4.30
N TYR A 146 1.69 -12.80 3.66
CA TYR A 146 1.38 -11.51 4.27
C TYR A 146 -0.06 -11.08 4.02
N TYR A 147 -0.57 -10.21 4.89
CA TYR A 147 -1.90 -9.62 4.81
C TYR A 147 -1.80 -8.10 4.68
N GLN A 148 -2.71 -7.52 3.91
CA GLN A 148 -2.83 -6.07 3.78
C GLN A 148 -4.28 -5.65 3.56
N PRO A 149 -4.74 -4.49 4.12
CA PRO A 149 -6.02 -3.92 3.78
C PRO A 149 -6.01 -3.41 2.34
N LEU A 150 -7.14 -3.54 1.65
CA LEU A 150 -7.33 -3.05 0.29
C LEU A 150 -8.50 -2.07 0.22
N PRO A 151 -8.29 -0.80 0.51
CA PRO A 151 -9.33 0.20 0.39
C PRO A 151 -9.73 0.40 -1.08
N VAL A 152 -11.01 0.65 -1.28
CA VAL A 152 -11.58 1.04 -2.57
C VAL A 152 -11.67 2.54 -2.64
N ASP A 153 -11.15 3.15 -3.69
CA ASP A 153 -11.27 4.59 -3.92
C ASP A 153 -12.05 4.88 -5.20
N THR A 154 -13.12 5.65 -5.07
CA THR A 154 -14.02 6.00 -6.19
C THR A 154 -14.49 4.77 -6.97
N GLY A 155 -14.77 3.67 -6.25
CA GLY A 155 -15.22 2.41 -6.81
C GLY A 155 -14.13 1.53 -7.41
N VAL A 156 -12.86 1.93 -7.36
CA VAL A 156 -11.73 1.15 -7.90
C VAL A 156 -10.85 0.68 -6.74
N CYS A 157 -10.54 -0.60 -6.72
CA CYS A 157 -9.52 -1.19 -5.87
C CYS A 157 -8.26 -1.48 -6.69
N ARG A 158 -7.10 -1.29 -6.08
CA ARG A 158 -5.78 -1.58 -6.63
C ARG A 158 -5.01 -2.48 -5.67
N TYR A 159 -4.67 -3.66 -6.13
CA TYR A 159 -3.70 -4.53 -5.48
C TYR A 159 -2.36 -4.42 -6.21
N GLN A 160 -1.26 -4.32 -5.48
CA GLN A 160 0.09 -4.31 -6.02
C GLN A 160 0.93 -5.41 -5.37
N TYR A 161 1.57 -6.22 -6.21
CA TYR A 161 2.64 -7.12 -5.81
C TYR A 161 3.97 -6.49 -6.28
N PRO A 162 4.84 -6.08 -5.35
CA PRO A 162 6.03 -5.29 -5.68
C PRO A 162 7.13 -6.18 -6.25
N LEU A 163 7.61 -5.85 -7.45
CA LEU A 163 8.71 -6.52 -8.15
C LEU A 163 9.70 -5.50 -8.72
N GLU A 164 9.23 -4.28 -9.01
CA GLU A 164 10.10 -3.23 -9.54
C GLU A 164 11.09 -2.75 -8.51
N GLU A 165 12.28 -2.43 -9.01
CA GLU A 165 13.24 -1.66 -8.27
C GLU A 165 12.67 -0.29 -7.89
N GLY A 166 12.71 0.02 -6.61
CA GLY A 166 12.58 1.41 -6.18
C GLY A 166 13.96 2.04 -6.25
N ASN A 167 14.33 2.71 -7.35
CA ASN A 167 15.52 3.56 -7.34
C ASN A 167 15.45 4.51 -6.14
N THR A 168 16.37 4.35 -5.21
CA THR A 168 16.44 5.14 -3.99
C THR A 168 17.83 5.76 -3.91
N ASP A 169 17.92 6.94 -3.32
CA ASP A 169 19.20 7.58 -3.01
C ASP A 169 19.94 6.85 -1.86
N ASP A 170 19.32 5.82 -1.25
CA ASP A 170 19.95 4.99 -0.23
C ASP A 170 20.86 3.93 -0.88
N ALA A 171 22.16 4.09 -0.71
CA ALA A 171 23.17 3.17 -1.25
C ALA A 171 23.04 1.74 -0.71
N GLY A 172 22.44 1.54 0.48
CA GLY A 172 22.17 0.22 1.06
C GLY A 172 21.02 -0.50 0.34
N ALA A 173 19.98 0.23 -0.01
CA ALA A 173 18.85 -0.28 -0.76
C ALA A 173 19.18 -0.47 -2.25
N MET A 174 20.03 0.39 -2.85
CA MET A 174 20.47 0.28 -4.26
C MET A 174 21.15 -1.04 -4.60
N GLY A 175 21.93 -1.61 -3.71
CA GLY A 175 22.64 -2.88 -3.94
C GLY A 175 21.72 -4.09 -4.04
N PHE A 176 20.46 -3.95 -3.66
CA PHE A 176 19.49 -5.02 -3.52
C PHE A 176 18.65 -5.24 -4.81
N TRP A 177 18.32 -4.19 -5.55
CA TRP A 177 17.27 -4.18 -6.57
C TRP A 177 17.71 -4.47 -8.02
N GLU A 178 18.96 -4.83 -8.28
CA GLU A 178 19.58 -4.68 -9.60
C GLU A 178 19.76 -5.94 -10.46
N ARG A 179 19.04 -7.04 -10.24
CA ARG A 179 19.06 -8.17 -11.16
C ARG A 179 17.70 -8.53 -11.73
N ASN A 180 17.58 -8.36 -13.04
CA ASN A 180 16.54 -8.90 -13.90
C ASN A 180 16.71 -10.40 -14.14
N ASP A 181 16.69 -11.23 -13.10
CA ASP A 181 16.77 -12.67 -13.30
C ASP A 181 15.38 -13.18 -13.68
N LYS A 182 15.26 -13.66 -14.92
CA LYS A 182 14.09 -14.44 -15.32
C LYS A 182 14.21 -15.79 -14.65
N PRO A 183 13.13 -16.29 -14.02
CA PRO A 183 13.09 -17.66 -13.55
C PRO A 183 13.38 -18.62 -14.73
N THR A 184 14.15 -19.68 -14.47
CA THR A 184 14.39 -20.72 -15.48
C THR A 184 13.13 -21.54 -15.77
N GLY A 185 12.19 -21.55 -14.82
CA GLY A 185 10.84 -22.10 -14.99
C GLY A 185 9.79 -21.02 -15.15
N LYS A 186 8.64 -21.20 -14.49
CA LYS A 186 7.49 -20.30 -14.60
C LYS A 186 7.48 -19.21 -13.52
N ALA A 187 6.96 -18.04 -13.89
CA ALA A 187 6.52 -17.01 -12.96
C ALA A 187 5.01 -16.79 -13.14
N THR A 188 4.23 -17.03 -12.08
CA THR A 188 2.77 -16.93 -12.13
C THR A 188 2.21 -16.11 -10.99
N VAL A 189 1.10 -15.39 -11.28
CA VAL A 189 0.28 -14.73 -10.26
C VAL A 189 -1.17 -15.18 -10.44
N ARG A 190 -1.71 -15.88 -9.45
CA ARG A 190 -3.11 -16.27 -9.40
C ARG A 190 -3.87 -15.34 -8.47
N VAL A 191 -4.88 -14.68 -8.98
CA VAL A 191 -5.77 -13.77 -8.22
C VAL A 191 -7.12 -14.43 -8.01
N ILE A 192 -7.49 -14.65 -6.76
CA ILE A 192 -8.79 -15.14 -6.33
C ILE A 192 -9.54 -13.97 -5.71
N LEU A 193 -10.49 -13.41 -6.45
CA LEU A 193 -11.32 -12.29 -6.01
C LEU A 193 -12.64 -12.79 -5.42
N ARG A 194 -12.98 -12.28 -4.24
CA ARG A 194 -14.24 -12.53 -3.53
C ARG A 194 -14.77 -11.22 -2.97
N SER A 195 -15.74 -10.63 -3.66
CA SER A 195 -16.38 -9.35 -3.29
C SER A 195 -17.86 -9.57 -3.01
N ALA A 196 -18.37 -9.04 -1.93
CA ALA A 196 -19.82 -8.98 -1.66
C ALA A 196 -20.55 -7.98 -2.55
N TRP A 197 -19.81 -7.20 -3.33
CA TRP A 197 -20.33 -6.21 -4.25
C TRP A 197 -20.08 -6.64 -5.69
N PRO A 198 -21.04 -6.40 -6.61
CA PRO A 198 -20.84 -6.67 -8.02
C PRO A 198 -19.61 -5.95 -8.56
N VAL A 199 -18.81 -6.68 -9.32
CA VAL A 199 -17.60 -6.19 -10.00
C VAL A 199 -17.97 -5.96 -11.47
N THR A 200 -17.53 -4.84 -12.03
CA THR A 200 -17.82 -4.48 -13.43
C THR A 200 -16.64 -4.78 -14.36
N ALA A 201 -15.43 -4.76 -13.83
CA ALA A 201 -14.23 -5.03 -14.60
C ALA A 201 -13.08 -5.49 -13.69
N VAL A 202 -12.21 -6.31 -14.24
CA VAL A 202 -10.89 -6.66 -13.70
C VAL A 202 -9.80 -6.40 -14.73
N ARG A 203 -8.61 -6.05 -14.30
CA ARG A 203 -7.49 -5.75 -15.19
C ARG A 203 -6.15 -5.96 -14.49
N ALA A 204 -5.20 -6.61 -15.17
CA ALA A 204 -3.79 -6.67 -14.79
C ALA A 204 -2.92 -6.35 -16.03
N PRO A 205 -2.35 -5.14 -16.13
CA PRO A 205 -1.62 -4.71 -17.33
C PRO A 205 -0.33 -5.50 -17.62
N GLN A 206 0.31 -6.04 -16.56
CA GLN A 206 1.64 -6.66 -16.63
C GLN A 206 1.63 -8.17 -16.84
N GLY A 207 0.44 -8.80 -16.78
CA GLY A 207 0.32 -10.25 -16.89
C GLY A 207 -0.42 -10.69 -18.15
N THR A 208 -0.02 -11.84 -18.69
CA THR A 208 -0.79 -12.53 -19.74
C THR A 208 -1.71 -13.56 -19.08
N VAL A 209 -3.01 -13.50 -19.42
CA VAL A 209 -3.99 -14.43 -18.86
C VAL A 209 -3.71 -15.86 -19.34
N ALA A 210 -3.40 -16.76 -18.40
CA ALA A 210 -3.21 -18.19 -18.67
C ALA A 210 -4.51 -18.99 -18.43
N SER A 211 -5.29 -18.62 -17.43
CA SER A 211 -6.62 -19.19 -17.17
C SER A 211 -7.52 -18.18 -16.48
N GLU A 212 -8.82 -18.26 -16.76
CA GLU A 212 -9.81 -17.35 -16.19
C GLU A 212 -11.14 -18.07 -15.91
N GLN A 213 -11.64 -17.94 -14.68
CA GLN A 213 -13.00 -18.26 -14.28
C GLN A 213 -13.56 -17.04 -13.54
N ALA A 214 -14.51 -16.32 -14.14
CA ALA A 214 -15.04 -15.09 -13.55
C ALA A 214 -16.56 -15.07 -13.59
N ASP A 215 -17.16 -14.77 -12.44
CA ASP A 215 -18.56 -14.40 -12.28
C ASP A 215 -18.61 -13.02 -11.59
N LEU A 216 -18.29 -12.00 -12.37
CA LEU A 216 -18.14 -10.64 -11.88
C LEU A 216 -19.46 -10.08 -11.33
N ALA A 217 -20.61 -10.50 -11.86
CA ALA A 217 -21.91 -10.09 -11.37
C ALA A 217 -22.14 -10.54 -9.91
N ASN A 218 -21.62 -11.70 -9.55
CA ASN A 218 -21.62 -12.24 -8.19
C ASN A 218 -20.32 -11.91 -7.41
N GLY A 219 -19.48 -11.03 -7.94
CA GLY A 219 -18.28 -10.53 -7.27
C GLY A 219 -17.14 -11.55 -7.14
N THR A 220 -17.08 -12.58 -7.99
CA THR A 220 -16.04 -13.60 -7.91
C THR A 220 -15.22 -13.73 -9.18
N ALA A 221 -13.90 -13.95 -9.03
CA ALA A 221 -13.01 -14.31 -10.13
C ALA A 221 -11.85 -15.18 -9.61
N ASP A 222 -11.35 -16.07 -10.46
CA ASP A 222 -10.15 -16.86 -10.25
C ASP A 222 -9.36 -16.82 -11.57
N ILE A 223 -8.29 -16.02 -11.58
CA ILE A 223 -7.54 -15.70 -12.80
C ILE A 223 -6.07 -15.95 -12.55
N THR A 224 -5.43 -16.72 -13.41
CA THR A 224 -3.99 -16.94 -13.39
C THR A 224 -3.32 -16.15 -14.51
N TYR A 225 -2.31 -15.39 -14.17
CA TYR A 225 -1.47 -14.62 -15.07
C TYR A 225 -0.08 -15.24 -15.13
N GLU A 226 0.50 -15.29 -16.33
CA GLU A 226 1.93 -15.57 -16.53
C GLU A 226 2.70 -14.24 -16.68
N LEU A 227 3.82 -14.11 -15.97
CA LEU A 227 4.72 -12.95 -16.06
C LEU A 227 5.78 -13.23 -17.14
N THR A 228 5.43 -12.93 -18.40
CA THR A 228 6.26 -13.26 -19.55
C THR A 228 7.51 -12.38 -19.70
N GLU A 229 7.49 -11.18 -19.11
CA GLU A 229 8.61 -10.23 -19.12
C GLU A 229 9.59 -10.44 -17.93
N GLY A 230 9.37 -11.50 -17.13
CA GLY A 230 10.14 -11.78 -15.91
C GLY A 230 9.65 -10.96 -14.71
N LEU A 231 10.51 -10.81 -13.70
CA LEU A 231 10.20 -10.19 -12.40
C LEU A 231 10.65 -8.71 -12.34
N THR A 232 10.54 -7.99 -13.46
CA THR A 232 11.11 -6.63 -13.59
C THR A 232 10.13 -5.52 -13.36
N LYS A 233 8.83 -5.85 -13.34
CA LYS A 233 7.73 -4.89 -13.21
C LYS A 233 6.76 -5.36 -12.15
N ASP A 234 6.24 -4.42 -11.38
CA ASP A 234 5.20 -4.69 -10.41
C ASP A 234 4.00 -5.34 -11.09
N PHE A 235 3.45 -6.36 -10.46
CA PHE A 235 2.17 -6.87 -10.86
C PHE A 235 1.06 -6.06 -10.18
N VAL A 236 0.26 -5.36 -10.97
CA VAL A 236 -0.87 -4.55 -10.48
C VAL A 236 -2.19 -5.13 -10.96
N PHE A 237 -3.07 -5.42 -10.02
CA PHE A 237 -4.42 -5.91 -10.30
C PHE A 237 -5.46 -4.89 -9.87
N TYR A 238 -6.28 -4.46 -10.82
CA TYR A 238 -7.40 -3.56 -10.59
C TYR A 238 -8.72 -4.31 -10.68
N TYR A 239 -9.65 -3.99 -9.79
CA TYR A 239 -11.05 -4.33 -10.01
C TYR A 239 -11.93 -3.12 -9.73
N SER A 240 -13.03 -3.00 -10.49
CA SER A 240 -13.98 -1.90 -10.37
C SER A 240 -15.32 -2.43 -9.86
N LEU A 241 -15.84 -1.80 -8.81
CA LEU A 241 -17.18 -2.07 -8.31
C LEU A 241 -18.24 -1.38 -9.17
N ALA A 242 -19.48 -1.82 -9.08
CA ALA A 242 -20.59 -1.18 -9.79
C ALA A 242 -20.76 0.29 -9.39
N ASN A 243 -20.96 1.18 -10.37
CA ASN A 243 -20.98 2.64 -10.17
C ASN A 243 -22.14 3.17 -9.30
N ASN A 244 -23.16 2.37 -9.07
CA ASN A 244 -24.38 2.74 -8.32
C ASN A 244 -24.33 2.32 -6.85
N LEU A 245 -23.17 1.97 -6.33
CA LEU A 245 -23.06 1.58 -4.93
C LEU A 245 -23.27 2.80 -4.02
N PRO A 246 -24.18 2.69 -3.04
CA PRO A 246 -24.41 3.76 -2.08
C PRO A 246 -23.23 3.92 -1.12
N GLY A 247 -23.18 5.05 -0.44
CA GLY A 247 -22.40 5.18 0.78
C GLY A 247 -22.80 4.11 1.78
N ARG A 248 -21.85 3.58 2.55
CA ARG A 248 -22.10 2.41 3.38
C ARG A 248 -21.16 2.29 4.56
N LEU A 249 -21.60 1.51 5.53
CA LEU A 249 -20.80 1.07 6.66
C LEU A 249 -20.73 -0.46 6.63
N GLU A 250 -19.51 -0.98 6.59
CA GLU A 250 -19.21 -2.40 6.64
C GLU A 250 -18.42 -2.69 7.92
N VAL A 251 -18.78 -3.76 8.63
CA VAL A 251 -18.06 -4.20 9.83
C VAL A 251 -17.77 -5.68 9.72
N VAL A 252 -16.49 -6.02 9.61
CA VAL A 252 -15.99 -7.40 9.56
C VAL A 252 -15.52 -7.75 10.97
N PRO A 253 -16.24 -8.61 11.70
CA PRO A 253 -15.84 -9.04 13.03
C PRO A 253 -14.97 -10.31 12.99
N PHE A 254 -14.23 -10.48 14.09
CA PHE A 254 -13.61 -11.75 14.47
C PHE A 254 -13.66 -11.88 15.98
N LYS A 255 -14.15 -12.99 16.51
CA LYS A 255 -14.19 -13.25 17.96
C LYS A 255 -14.24 -14.74 18.23
N ARG A 256 -13.27 -15.24 19.00
CA ARG A 256 -13.32 -16.57 19.60
C ARG A 256 -14.18 -16.56 20.86
N ASN A 257 -14.75 -17.70 21.17
CA ASN A 257 -15.53 -17.86 22.40
C ASN A 257 -14.67 -17.52 23.64
N GLY A 258 -15.18 -16.64 24.51
CA GLY A 258 -14.51 -16.24 25.76
C GLY A 258 -13.37 -15.25 25.60
N GLU A 259 -13.00 -14.84 24.38
CA GLU A 259 -11.97 -13.82 24.12
C GLU A 259 -12.58 -12.48 23.71
N ASP A 260 -11.80 -11.40 23.83
CA ASP A 260 -12.17 -10.09 23.25
C ASP A 260 -12.10 -10.16 21.73
N GLY A 261 -13.12 -9.60 21.06
CA GLY A 261 -13.19 -9.59 19.61
C GLY A 261 -12.31 -8.51 18.96
N THR A 262 -12.03 -8.69 17.67
CA THR A 262 -11.41 -7.70 16.77
C THR A 262 -12.40 -7.34 15.67
N PHE A 263 -12.38 -6.10 15.20
CA PHE A 263 -13.16 -5.70 14.05
C PHE A 263 -12.35 -4.85 13.08
N MET A 264 -12.68 -4.97 11.80
CA MET A 264 -12.36 -4.01 10.76
C MET A 264 -13.66 -3.30 10.37
N MET A 265 -13.66 -1.97 10.42
CA MET A 265 -14.77 -1.14 10.00
C MET A 265 -14.36 -0.35 8.77
N VAL A 266 -15.15 -0.44 7.71
CA VAL A 266 -14.96 0.30 6.47
C VAL A 266 -16.11 1.25 6.27
N LEU A 267 -15.81 2.54 6.34
CA LEU A 267 -16.76 3.60 6.16
C LEU A 267 -16.54 4.24 4.79
N THR A 268 -17.54 4.15 3.92
CA THR A 268 -17.53 4.76 2.60
C THR A 268 -18.53 5.92 2.59
N PRO A 269 -18.08 7.18 2.48
CA PRO A 269 -18.98 8.33 2.43
C PRO A 269 -19.88 8.29 1.21
N GLY A 270 -21.09 8.79 1.37
CA GLY A 270 -22.00 9.10 0.24
C GLY A 270 -21.53 10.33 -0.54
N ILE A 271 -22.34 10.73 -1.52
CA ILE A 271 -22.02 11.79 -2.47
C ILE A 271 -22.61 13.15 -2.02
N ASP A 272 -22.84 13.38 -0.75
CA ASP A 272 -23.31 14.68 -0.26
C ASP A 272 -22.26 15.81 -0.38
N LEU A 273 -21.08 15.47 -0.92
CA LEU A 273 -20.00 16.42 -1.17
C LEU A 273 -20.19 17.11 -2.52
N LYS A 274 -20.44 18.39 -2.49
CA LYS A 274 -20.71 19.21 -3.68
C LYS A 274 -19.41 19.58 -4.41
N PRO A 275 -19.48 19.84 -5.72
CA PRO A 275 -18.37 20.43 -6.44
C PRO A 275 -18.05 21.85 -5.92
N ILE A 276 -16.75 22.19 -5.86
CA ILE A 276 -16.26 23.56 -5.56
C ILE A 276 -16.35 24.38 -6.85
N THR A 277 -17.08 25.51 -6.81
CA THR A 277 -17.33 26.36 -7.96
C THR A 277 -16.39 27.58 -8.07
N ASN A 278 -15.80 28.01 -6.95
CA ASN A 278 -14.97 29.21 -6.87
C ASN A 278 -13.53 29.06 -7.41
N GLY A 279 -13.19 27.88 -7.96
CA GLY A 279 -11.84 27.50 -8.32
C GLY A 279 -10.97 27.13 -7.11
N ALA A 280 -9.91 26.40 -7.35
CA ALA A 280 -8.96 25.95 -6.35
C ALA A 280 -7.53 26.36 -6.70
N ASP A 281 -6.66 26.41 -5.70
CA ASP A 281 -5.24 26.61 -5.86
C ASP A 281 -4.51 25.26 -5.78
N TYR A 282 -3.72 24.98 -6.80
CA TYR A 282 -2.92 23.76 -6.89
C TYR A 282 -1.44 24.09 -6.76
N VAL A 283 -0.75 23.45 -5.84
CA VAL A 283 0.70 23.54 -5.73
C VAL A 283 1.31 22.18 -6.02
N PHE A 284 1.98 22.05 -7.15
CA PHE A 284 2.73 20.84 -7.49
C PHE A 284 4.13 20.95 -6.88
N VAL A 285 4.50 19.95 -6.04
CA VAL A 285 5.80 19.85 -5.40
C VAL A 285 6.48 18.61 -5.97
N LEU A 286 7.41 18.82 -6.90
CA LEU A 286 7.92 17.80 -7.80
C LEU A 286 9.39 17.52 -7.51
N ASP A 287 9.65 16.27 -7.18
CA ASP A 287 11.00 15.76 -6.98
C ASP A 287 11.76 15.72 -8.32
N LYS A 288 12.95 16.31 -8.35
CA LYS A 288 13.91 16.20 -9.44
C LYS A 288 15.28 15.72 -8.95
N SER A 289 15.33 14.96 -7.84
CA SER A 289 16.54 14.34 -7.33
C SER A 289 17.10 13.27 -8.26
N GLY A 290 18.33 12.80 -7.98
CA GLY A 290 19.03 11.83 -8.82
C GLY A 290 18.27 10.51 -9.01
N SER A 291 17.55 10.05 -8.00
CA SER A 291 16.71 8.84 -8.03
C SER A 291 15.52 8.92 -8.99
N MET A 292 15.12 10.16 -9.36
CA MET A 292 14.08 10.39 -10.39
C MET A 292 14.59 10.28 -11.83
N CYS A 293 15.86 9.90 -12.06
CA CYS A 293 16.43 9.72 -13.39
C CYS A 293 15.66 8.70 -14.25
N GLY A 294 15.80 8.84 -15.57
CA GLY A 294 15.18 7.95 -16.54
C GLY A 294 13.70 8.23 -16.75
N GLY A 295 12.88 7.16 -16.81
CA GLY A 295 11.45 7.25 -17.12
C GLY A 295 10.62 7.98 -16.06
N LYS A 296 11.02 7.98 -14.78
CA LYS A 296 10.28 8.57 -13.67
C LYS A 296 10.02 10.06 -13.86
N ILE A 297 11.09 10.85 -14.07
CA ILE A 297 10.95 12.32 -14.21
C ILE A 297 10.11 12.71 -15.44
N GLN A 298 10.23 11.95 -16.53
CA GLN A 298 9.46 12.20 -17.75
C GLN A 298 7.98 11.87 -17.56
N THR A 299 7.69 10.75 -16.88
CA THR A 299 6.33 10.32 -16.56
C THR A 299 5.67 11.31 -15.61
N LEU A 300 6.41 11.79 -14.60
CA LEU A 300 5.98 12.83 -13.69
C LEU A 300 5.61 14.12 -14.44
N ALA A 301 6.52 14.63 -15.27
CA ALA A 301 6.30 15.86 -16.04
C ALA A 301 5.06 15.75 -16.94
N LYS A 302 4.88 14.63 -17.65
CA LYS A 302 3.69 14.34 -18.47
C LYS A 302 2.41 14.27 -17.64
N GLY A 303 2.46 13.66 -16.45
CA GLY A 303 1.31 13.55 -15.54
C GLY A 303 0.82 14.91 -15.08
N VAL A 304 1.75 15.75 -14.62
CA VAL A 304 1.45 17.13 -14.21
C VAL A 304 0.95 17.97 -15.37
N ALA A 305 1.61 17.91 -16.53
CA ALA A 305 1.19 18.63 -17.75
C ALA A 305 -0.25 18.30 -18.15
N LYS A 306 -0.62 17.02 -18.20
CA LYS A 306 -2.00 16.60 -18.49
C LYS A 306 -3.00 17.08 -17.45
N THR A 307 -2.59 17.15 -16.19
CA THR A 307 -3.47 17.65 -15.12
C THR A 307 -3.72 19.14 -15.25
N ILE A 308 -2.67 19.93 -15.51
CA ILE A 308 -2.78 21.37 -15.70
C ILE A 308 -3.66 21.68 -16.93
N GLN A 309 -3.50 20.93 -18.03
CA GLN A 309 -4.33 21.07 -19.25
C GLN A 309 -5.84 20.84 -19.03
N LYS A 310 -6.21 20.16 -17.95
CA LYS A 310 -7.60 19.87 -17.60
C LYS A 310 -8.12 20.72 -16.43
N MET A 311 -7.39 21.74 -16.00
CA MET A 311 -7.85 22.68 -14.98
C MET A 311 -8.99 23.56 -15.49
N ASN A 312 -9.81 24.02 -14.56
CA ASN A 312 -10.86 25.00 -14.87
C ASN A 312 -10.25 26.40 -15.00
N ALA A 313 -10.91 27.28 -15.75
CA ALA A 313 -10.41 28.64 -15.97
C ALA A 313 -10.27 29.46 -14.66
N ASN A 314 -11.06 29.12 -13.63
CA ASN A 314 -11.02 29.77 -12.32
C ASN A 314 -9.95 29.17 -11.37
N ASP A 315 -9.31 28.07 -11.77
CA ASP A 315 -8.21 27.46 -10.99
C ASP A 315 -6.92 28.27 -11.19
N ARG A 316 -6.06 28.22 -10.16
CA ARG A 316 -4.68 28.71 -10.26
C ARG A 316 -3.72 27.58 -9.92
N PHE A 317 -2.54 27.60 -10.46
CA PHE A 317 -1.53 26.61 -10.12
C PHE A 317 -0.16 27.25 -9.93
N ARG A 318 0.67 26.52 -9.19
CA ARG A 318 2.06 26.86 -8.90
C ARG A 318 2.87 25.57 -8.99
N ILE A 319 4.07 25.62 -9.57
CA ILE A 319 4.96 24.48 -9.72
C ILE A 319 6.27 24.76 -9.00
N ILE A 320 6.59 23.89 -8.06
CA ILE A 320 7.82 23.89 -7.31
C ILE A 320 8.56 22.61 -7.63
N THR A 321 9.79 22.72 -8.10
CA THR A 321 10.69 21.58 -8.26
C THR A 321 11.70 21.58 -7.12
N PHE A 322 12.12 20.41 -6.66
CA PHE A 322 13.14 20.33 -5.62
C PHE A 322 14.11 19.17 -5.87
N ASN A 323 15.35 19.38 -5.43
CA ASN A 323 16.40 18.40 -5.24
C ASN A 323 17.14 18.78 -3.94
N HIS A 324 18.41 19.17 -3.95
CA HIS A 324 19.08 19.75 -2.78
C HIS A 324 18.53 21.13 -2.38
N ASN A 325 17.89 21.86 -3.30
CA ASN A 325 17.19 23.13 -3.10
C ASN A 325 15.83 23.11 -3.81
N ALA A 326 14.90 23.92 -3.31
CA ALA A 326 13.60 24.13 -3.96
C ALA A 326 13.60 25.35 -4.86
N GLU A 327 12.87 25.27 -5.97
CA GLU A 327 12.72 26.32 -6.97
C GLU A 327 11.25 26.46 -7.39
N ASP A 328 10.71 27.66 -7.25
CA ASP A 328 9.38 27.99 -7.76
C ASP A 328 9.49 28.41 -9.24
N ILE A 329 9.32 27.45 -10.14
CA ILE A 329 9.52 27.69 -11.59
C ILE A 329 8.41 28.53 -12.22
N THR A 330 7.26 28.71 -11.56
CA THR A 330 6.18 29.60 -12.00
C THR A 330 6.27 31.01 -11.41
N GLY A 331 7.13 31.21 -10.40
CA GLY A 331 7.30 32.51 -9.73
C GLY A 331 6.12 32.88 -8.79
N GLY A 332 5.17 32.01 -8.57
CA GLY A 332 3.95 32.19 -7.79
C GLY A 332 2.75 31.54 -8.44
N TYR A 333 1.54 31.81 -7.90
CA TYR A 333 0.31 31.34 -8.49
C TYR A 333 0.01 32.03 -9.84
N ILE A 334 -0.22 31.23 -10.86
CA ILE A 334 -0.65 31.71 -12.18
C ILE A 334 -2.02 31.12 -12.53
N PRO A 335 -2.94 31.93 -13.17
CA PRO A 335 -4.23 31.44 -13.62
C PRO A 335 -4.08 30.34 -14.66
N ALA A 336 -5.01 29.36 -14.67
CA ALA A 336 -5.01 28.25 -15.60
C ALA A 336 -5.52 28.66 -17.01
N THR A 337 -4.92 29.72 -17.61
CA THR A 337 -5.18 30.13 -18.97
C THR A 337 -4.39 29.30 -19.98
N SER A 338 -4.87 29.18 -21.21
CA SER A 338 -4.20 28.41 -22.25
C SER A 338 -2.73 28.85 -22.46
N GLU A 339 -2.44 30.13 -22.36
CA GLU A 339 -1.06 30.69 -22.50
C GLU A 339 -0.18 30.21 -21.33
N ASN A 340 -0.65 30.38 -20.09
CA ASN A 340 0.10 29.97 -18.90
C ASN A 340 0.30 28.44 -18.84
N ILE A 341 -0.70 27.67 -19.26
CA ILE A 341 -0.60 26.21 -19.37
C ILE A 341 0.49 25.83 -20.39
N GLN A 342 0.50 26.41 -21.57
CA GLN A 342 1.53 26.12 -22.58
C GLN A 342 2.95 26.45 -22.08
N LYS A 343 3.12 27.60 -21.41
CA LYS A 343 4.42 27.98 -20.79
C LYS A 343 4.84 26.97 -19.72
N ALA A 344 3.92 26.57 -18.86
CA ALA A 344 4.20 25.60 -17.78
C ALA A 344 4.55 24.20 -18.32
N VAL A 345 3.86 23.74 -19.37
CA VAL A 345 4.20 22.48 -20.06
C VAL A 345 5.62 22.53 -20.62
N ALA A 346 5.98 23.61 -21.29
CA ALA A 346 7.35 23.78 -21.81
C ALA A 346 8.42 23.80 -20.69
N MET A 347 8.10 24.39 -19.52
CA MET A 347 9.00 24.36 -18.36
C MET A 347 9.15 22.93 -17.82
N LEU A 348 8.05 22.16 -17.73
CA LEU A 348 8.06 20.78 -17.26
C LEU A 348 8.86 19.86 -18.19
N ASP A 349 8.76 20.04 -19.50
CA ASP A 349 9.53 19.27 -20.48
C ASP A 349 11.05 19.49 -20.34
N GLY A 350 11.47 20.62 -19.76
CA GLY A 350 12.87 20.98 -19.50
C GLY A 350 13.40 20.46 -18.15
N VAL A 351 12.57 19.86 -17.29
CA VAL A 351 13.01 19.39 -15.96
C VAL A 351 13.88 18.16 -16.10
N THR A 352 15.06 18.21 -15.50
CA THR A 352 16.03 17.08 -15.49
C THR A 352 16.34 16.67 -14.07
N ALA A 353 16.47 15.38 -13.84
CA ALA A 353 16.77 14.82 -12.53
C ALA A 353 18.27 14.91 -12.22
N ASN A 354 18.60 15.43 -11.04
CA ASN A 354 19.96 15.49 -10.50
C ASN A 354 19.97 15.85 -9.00
N GLY A 355 21.10 15.59 -8.34
CA GLY A 355 21.34 16.00 -6.94
C GLY A 355 20.68 15.10 -5.90
N SER A 356 20.67 15.57 -4.66
CA SER A 356 20.08 14.91 -3.49
C SER A 356 18.62 15.35 -3.26
N THR A 357 17.95 14.80 -2.23
CA THR A 357 16.52 14.99 -1.98
C THR A 357 16.28 15.79 -0.70
N ASN A 358 15.82 17.04 -0.83
CA ASN A 358 15.45 17.95 0.26
C ASN A 358 13.94 18.26 0.21
N LEU A 359 13.13 17.29 0.59
CA LEU A 359 11.66 17.42 0.61
C LEU A 359 11.21 18.56 1.52
N TYR A 360 11.92 18.79 2.66
CA TYR A 360 11.55 19.85 3.60
C TYR A 360 11.59 21.23 2.97
N ASP A 361 12.61 21.54 2.17
CA ASP A 361 12.73 22.82 1.46
C ASP A 361 11.65 22.96 0.38
N GLY A 362 11.33 21.86 -0.33
CA GLY A 362 10.22 21.80 -1.29
C GLY A 362 8.89 22.18 -0.63
N LEU A 363 8.55 21.55 0.49
CA LEU A 363 7.31 21.83 1.22
C LEU A 363 7.31 23.23 1.85
N LYS A 364 8.42 23.66 2.44
CA LYS A 364 8.56 25.02 2.98
C LYS A 364 8.31 26.08 1.91
N THR A 365 8.86 25.89 0.72
CA THR A 365 8.64 26.79 -0.42
C THR A 365 7.18 26.77 -0.88
N ALA A 366 6.54 25.60 -0.88
CA ALA A 366 5.13 25.44 -1.23
C ALA A 366 4.19 26.20 -0.26
N LEU A 367 4.52 26.20 1.02
CA LEU A 367 3.74 26.88 2.06
C LEU A 367 3.92 28.42 2.10
N MET A 368 4.86 28.96 1.32
CA MET A 368 4.94 30.41 1.16
C MET A 368 3.86 30.93 0.20
N LYS A 369 3.28 32.08 0.51
CA LYS A 369 2.29 32.78 -0.33
C LYS A 369 0.96 32.02 -0.48
N LEU A 370 0.52 31.29 0.54
CA LEU A 370 -0.84 30.73 0.58
C LEU A 370 -1.86 31.88 0.57
N ASP A 371 -3.02 31.62 -0.03
CA ASP A 371 -4.15 32.54 -0.10
C ASP A 371 -5.27 31.98 0.79
N ASP A 372 -5.55 32.66 1.89
CA ASP A 372 -6.50 32.20 2.92
C ASP A 372 -7.98 32.17 2.41
N ASP A 373 -8.25 32.90 1.32
CA ASP A 373 -9.59 32.94 0.70
C ASP A 373 -9.84 31.78 -0.29
N ARG A 374 -8.83 30.93 -0.54
CA ARG A 374 -8.91 29.85 -1.52
C ARG A 374 -8.49 28.49 -0.94
N VAL A 375 -9.20 27.45 -1.35
CA VAL A 375 -8.81 26.08 -1.01
C VAL A 375 -7.50 25.74 -1.70
N THR A 376 -6.45 25.57 -0.91
CA THR A 376 -5.14 25.18 -1.43
C THR A 376 -4.89 23.69 -1.28
N SER A 377 -4.42 23.08 -2.35
CA SER A 377 -4.06 21.66 -2.40
C SER A 377 -2.62 21.50 -2.88
N LEU A 378 -1.81 20.77 -2.09
CA LEU A 378 -0.47 20.37 -2.44
C LEU A 378 -0.51 18.97 -3.07
N VAL A 379 0.04 18.84 -4.26
CA VAL A 379 0.26 17.56 -4.94
C VAL A 379 1.75 17.27 -4.92
N ILE A 380 2.17 16.35 -4.07
CA ILE A 380 3.57 15.97 -3.86
C ILE A 380 3.82 14.71 -4.69
N VAL A 381 4.88 14.72 -5.51
CA VAL A 381 5.33 13.52 -6.22
C VAL A 381 6.83 13.39 -5.99
N THR A 382 7.22 12.27 -5.37
CA THR A 382 8.60 11.98 -4.97
C THR A 382 8.80 10.47 -4.94
N ASP A 383 10.03 9.99 -5.04
CA ASP A 383 10.40 8.62 -4.70
C ASP A 383 10.83 8.47 -3.22
N GLY A 384 10.78 9.57 -2.46
CA GLY A 384 10.44 9.59 -1.03
C GLY A 384 11.56 9.58 -0.02
N VAL A 385 12.82 9.39 -0.38
CA VAL A 385 13.88 9.38 0.65
C VAL A 385 14.55 10.74 0.75
N THR A 386 14.03 11.60 1.67
CA THR A 386 14.75 12.85 1.97
C THR A 386 16.06 12.54 2.69
N ASN A 387 17.18 12.97 2.14
CA ASN A 387 18.53 12.70 2.60
C ASN A 387 19.38 13.95 2.80
N THR A 388 18.80 15.13 2.57
CA THR A 388 19.47 16.44 2.67
C THR A 388 18.56 17.43 3.36
N GLY A 389 19.13 18.34 4.13
CA GLY A 389 18.39 19.34 4.89
C GLY A 389 17.74 18.77 6.15
N GLU A 390 16.51 19.17 6.45
CA GLU A 390 15.77 18.63 7.59
C GLU A 390 15.16 17.28 7.23
N VAL A 391 15.45 16.25 8.01
CA VAL A 391 14.96 14.87 7.80
C VAL A 391 14.12 14.35 8.96
N ASN A 392 14.00 15.12 10.06
CA ASN A 392 13.26 14.70 11.23
C ASN A 392 11.73 14.77 11.00
N PRO A 393 10.98 13.66 11.11
CA PRO A 393 9.54 13.66 10.90
C PRO A 393 8.77 14.66 11.79
N LYS A 394 9.23 14.92 13.03
CA LYS A 394 8.62 15.92 13.94
C LYS A 394 8.66 17.34 13.35
N ALA A 395 9.72 17.68 12.63
CA ALA A 395 9.82 18.98 11.98
C ALA A 395 8.81 19.12 10.83
N PHE A 396 8.63 18.06 10.03
CA PHE A 396 7.61 17.99 8.98
C PHE A 396 6.21 18.10 9.58
N ALA A 397 5.88 17.30 10.59
CA ALA A 397 4.59 17.35 11.27
C ALA A 397 4.28 18.75 11.80
N LYS A 398 5.24 19.37 12.48
CA LYS A 398 5.12 20.73 12.99
C LYS A 398 4.90 21.79 11.92
N MET A 399 5.58 21.66 10.78
CA MET A 399 5.43 22.58 9.65
C MET A 399 4.05 22.44 9.02
N MET A 400 3.63 21.21 8.74
CA MET A 400 2.40 20.93 8.01
C MET A 400 1.14 21.19 8.84
N SER A 401 1.18 20.98 10.16
CA SER A 401 0.03 21.19 11.05
C SER A 401 -0.40 22.65 11.22
N ARG A 402 0.43 23.62 10.81
CA ARG A 402 0.17 25.06 10.96
C ARG A 402 -0.74 25.63 9.87
N ASN A 403 -0.97 24.91 8.81
CA ASN A 403 -1.70 25.40 7.65
C ASN A 403 -2.91 24.50 7.36
N ASP A 404 -4.05 25.11 7.03
CA ASP A 404 -5.24 24.37 6.57
C ASP A 404 -5.14 24.14 5.05
N ILE A 405 -4.40 23.12 4.69
CA ILE A 405 -4.16 22.69 3.30
C ILE A 405 -4.63 21.26 3.11
N ARG A 406 -4.80 20.87 1.85
CA ARG A 406 -5.04 19.48 1.45
C ARG A 406 -3.75 18.92 0.84
N VAL A 407 -3.26 17.80 1.34
CA VAL A 407 -2.02 17.19 0.82
C VAL A 407 -2.33 15.87 0.14
N PHE A 408 -1.83 15.69 -1.06
CA PHE A 408 -1.94 14.47 -1.84
C PHE A 408 -0.53 14.02 -2.22
N GLY A 409 -0.05 12.98 -1.55
CA GLY A 409 1.29 12.42 -1.73
C GLY A 409 1.28 11.24 -2.70
N PHE A 410 2.16 11.26 -3.70
CA PHE A 410 2.37 10.14 -4.61
C PHE A 410 3.81 9.68 -4.54
N LEU A 411 4.00 8.46 -4.09
CA LEU A 411 5.30 7.84 -3.89
C LEU A 411 5.63 6.91 -5.05
N MET A 412 6.70 7.20 -5.78
CA MET A 412 7.13 6.44 -6.95
C MET A 412 8.19 5.40 -6.60
N GLY A 413 7.85 4.13 -6.72
CA GLY A 413 8.72 2.98 -6.44
C GLY A 413 8.44 2.31 -5.10
N ASN A 414 9.11 1.17 -4.85
CA ASN A 414 8.81 0.28 -3.72
C ASN A 414 9.63 0.55 -2.45
N SER A 415 10.69 1.36 -2.52
CA SER A 415 11.57 1.70 -1.37
C SER A 415 11.36 3.12 -0.84
N CYS A 416 10.21 3.71 -1.14
CA CYS A 416 9.88 5.08 -0.71
C CYS A 416 9.66 5.19 0.79
N ASN A 417 9.94 6.37 1.36
CA ASN A 417 9.66 6.65 2.76
C ASN A 417 8.16 6.95 2.98
N TRP A 418 7.33 5.91 2.87
CA TRP A 418 5.89 6.03 3.07
C TRP A 418 5.49 6.40 4.52
N PRO A 419 6.25 6.04 5.61
CA PRO A 419 5.93 6.53 6.95
C PRO A 419 6.02 8.04 7.09
N LEU A 420 7.04 8.68 6.50
CA LEU A 420 7.14 10.14 6.50
C LEU A 420 5.98 10.77 5.72
N MET A 421 5.63 10.23 4.55
CA MET A 421 4.50 10.74 3.76
C MET A 421 3.17 10.54 4.52
N ARG A 422 2.98 9.41 5.22
CA ARG A 422 1.83 9.18 6.10
C ARG A 422 1.73 10.28 7.14
N THR A 423 2.80 10.56 7.87
CA THR A 423 2.85 11.64 8.88
C THR A 423 2.48 12.99 8.28
N ILE A 424 3.04 13.36 7.11
CA ILE A 424 2.74 14.61 6.41
C ILE A 424 1.24 14.71 6.06
N CYS A 425 0.68 13.65 5.50
CA CYS A 425 -0.73 13.62 5.07
C CYS A 425 -1.69 13.62 6.25
N ASP A 426 -1.43 12.86 7.31
CA ASP A 426 -2.31 12.76 8.48
C ASP A 426 -2.42 14.08 9.22
N VAL A 427 -1.30 14.79 9.44
CA VAL A 427 -1.34 16.10 10.12
C VAL A 427 -1.94 17.21 9.26
N SER A 428 -2.01 17.08 7.95
CA SER A 428 -2.66 18.03 7.04
C SER A 428 -4.07 17.61 6.62
N GLY A 429 -4.52 16.41 7.02
CA GLY A 429 -5.78 15.84 6.59
C GLY A 429 -5.77 15.46 5.10
N GLY A 430 -4.65 15.00 4.59
CA GLY A 430 -4.45 14.54 3.22
C GLY A 430 -4.60 13.03 3.05
N PHE A 431 -4.13 12.53 1.92
CA PHE A 431 -3.88 11.11 1.71
C PHE A 431 -2.63 10.92 0.85
N TYR A 432 -2.09 9.73 0.87
CA TYR A 432 -0.98 9.33 0.00
C TYR A 432 -1.26 7.96 -0.63
N ASP A 433 -0.57 7.71 -1.74
CA ASP A 433 -0.70 6.46 -2.48
C ASP A 433 0.64 6.10 -3.13
N ALA A 434 0.94 4.80 -3.21
CA ALA A 434 2.09 4.33 -3.95
C ALA A 434 1.78 4.27 -5.44
N VAL A 435 2.75 4.65 -6.24
CA VAL A 435 2.68 4.61 -7.72
C VAL A 435 3.84 3.77 -8.19
N SER A 436 3.57 2.64 -8.84
CA SER A 436 4.62 1.90 -9.51
C SER A 436 5.08 2.65 -10.78
N ASN A 437 6.29 2.33 -11.26
CA ASN A 437 6.80 2.96 -12.47
C ASN A 437 5.92 2.70 -13.70
N ASP A 438 5.17 1.59 -13.71
CA ASP A 438 4.24 1.20 -14.77
C ASP A 438 2.79 1.63 -14.51
N ASP A 439 2.49 2.19 -13.34
CA ASP A 439 1.19 2.73 -13.04
C ASP A 439 0.90 3.99 -13.87
N ASP A 440 -0.37 4.21 -14.11
CA ASP A 440 -0.83 5.48 -14.67
C ASP A 440 -0.77 6.59 -13.62
N ILE A 441 0.43 7.20 -13.41
CA ILE A 441 0.59 8.39 -12.56
C ILE A 441 -0.40 9.48 -12.94
N ILE A 442 -0.77 9.55 -14.21
CA ILE A 442 -1.75 10.50 -14.70
C ILE A 442 -3.11 10.22 -14.05
N GLY A 443 -3.52 8.93 -14.01
CA GLY A 443 -4.75 8.51 -13.34
C GLY A 443 -4.75 8.89 -11.86
N LYS A 444 -3.62 8.69 -11.17
CA LYS A 444 -3.44 9.02 -9.73
C LYS A 444 -3.53 10.53 -9.46
N ILE A 445 -2.82 11.36 -10.23
CA ILE A 445 -2.89 12.83 -10.10
C ILE A 445 -4.29 13.34 -10.47
N MET A 446 -4.94 12.72 -11.44
CA MET A 446 -6.32 13.05 -11.81
C MET A 446 -7.34 12.64 -10.73
N LEU A 447 -7.10 11.54 -10.03
CA LEU A 447 -7.89 11.15 -8.86
C LEU A 447 -7.78 12.22 -7.76
N ALA A 448 -6.56 12.69 -7.46
CA ALA A 448 -6.35 13.82 -6.56
C ALA A 448 -7.13 15.07 -7.01
N LYS A 449 -7.07 15.41 -8.30
CA LYS A 449 -7.86 16.51 -8.84
C LYS A 449 -9.35 16.36 -8.56
N SER A 450 -9.92 15.17 -8.77
CA SER A 450 -11.35 14.92 -8.51
C SER A 450 -11.74 15.18 -7.05
N LYS A 451 -10.82 14.90 -6.11
CA LYS A 451 -11.00 15.19 -4.68
C LYS A 451 -10.84 16.68 -4.35
N ILE A 452 -9.91 17.36 -5.04
CA ILE A 452 -9.66 18.79 -4.90
C ILE A 452 -10.87 19.61 -5.33
N THR A 453 -11.52 19.19 -6.41
CA THR A 453 -12.69 19.90 -6.98
C THR A 453 -14.01 19.62 -6.25
N SER A 454 -13.98 18.84 -5.17
CA SER A 454 -15.15 18.56 -4.33
C SER A 454 -14.93 19.03 -2.89
N GLU A 455 -16.03 19.32 -2.19
CA GLU A 455 -15.98 19.53 -0.74
C GLU A 455 -15.37 18.30 -0.04
N ALA A 456 -14.84 18.48 1.16
CA ALA A 456 -14.39 17.40 2.02
C ALA A 456 -15.22 17.37 3.31
N MET A 457 -15.32 16.21 3.93
CA MET A 457 -15.74 16.09 5.31
C MET A 457 -14.57 16.53 6.20
N HIS A 458 -14.82 17.44 7.12
CA HIS A 458 -13.85 17.96 8.10
C HIS A 458 -14.13 17.43 9.48
N ASP A 459 -13.09 17.25 10.29
CA ASP A 459 -13.16 16.87 11.71
C ASP A 459 -14.03 15.60 11.91
N VAL A 460 -13.79 14.60 11.09
CA VAL A 460 -14.55 13.34 11.13
C VAL A 460 -14.22 12.59 12.41
N LYS A 461 -15.23 12.34 13.23
CA LYS A 461 -15.13 11.57 14.48
C LYS A 461 -16.12 10.42 14.45
N VAL A 462 -15.63 9.21 14.69
CA VAL A 462 -16.44 8.00 14.77
C VAL A 462 -16.43 7.48 16.19
N SER A 463 -17.61 7.17 16.72
CA SER A 463 -17.77 6.58 18.05
C SER A 463 -18.73 5.40 18.00
N ILE A 464 -18.50 4.43 18.86
CA ILE A 464 -19.30 3.21 18.99
C ILE A 464 -19.82 3.14 20.42
N ASN A 465 -21.13 3.08 20.59
CA ASN A 465 -21.78 3.02 21.88
C ASN A 465 -22.68 1.77 21.96
N GLY A 466 -22.83 1.20 23.17
CA GLY A 466 -23.60 -0.02 23.43
C GLY A 466 -22.73 -1.23 23.75
N VAL A 467 -21.64 -1.42 23.02
CA VAL A 467 -20.59 -2.41 23.32
C VAL A 467 -19.30 -1.67 23.64
N LYS A 468 -18.53 -2.13 24.60
CA LYS A 468 -17.25 -1.52 24.98
C LYS A 468 -16.19 -1.81 23.93
N THR A 469 -15.81 -0.79 23.17
CA THR A 469 -14.70 -0.84 22.21
C THR A 469 -13.45 -0.17 22.79
N TYR A 470 -12.26 -0.58 22.32
CA TYR A 470 -10.97 -0.03 22.74
C TYR A 470 -9.92 -0.25 21.65
N ASP A 471 -8.79 0.45 21.74
CA ASP A 471 -7.70 0.43 20.78
C ASP A 471 -8.20 0.66 19.34
N VAL A 472 -9.10 1.63 19.16
CA VAL A 472 -9.71 1.94 17.86
C VAL A 472 -8.78 2.87 17.09
N THR A 473 -8.35 2.44 15.89
CA THR A 473 -7.50 3.25 15.03
C THR A 473 -8.34 4.21 14.19
N LYS A 474 -7.81 5.41 13.90
CA LYS A 474 -8.42 6.40 12.98
C LYS A 474 -9.88 6.78 13.32
N ASP A 475 -10.25 6.71 14.60
CA ASP A 475 -11.57 7.14 15.08
C ASP A 475 -11.77 8.65 14.97
N CYS A 476 -10.69 9.39 14.75
CA CYS A 476 -10.67 10.81 14.48
C CYS A 476 -9.71 11.10 13.30
N VAL A 477 -10.25 11.63 12.19
CA VAL A 477 -9.45 12.07 11.05
C VAL A 477 -9.83 13.50 10.66
N LYS A 478 -8.83 14.30 10.25
CA LYS A 478 -9.03 15.72 9.94
C LYS A 478 -9.93 15.94 8.74
N LYS A 479 -9.76 15.13 7.69
CA LYS A 479 -10.53 15.25 6.44
C LYS A 479 -10.80 13.86 5.84
N LEU A 480 -11.94 13.73 5.19
CA LEU A 480 -12.28 12.56 4.39
C LEU A 480 -12.87 13.05 3.06
N TYR A 481 -12.35 12.54 1.96
CA TYR A 481 -12.67 13.00 0.62
C TYR A 481 -13.69 12.11 -0.07
N ARG A 482 -14.35 12.66 -1.07
CA ARG A 482 -15.29 11.94 -1.92
C ARG A 482 -14.64 10.66 -2.49
N GLY A 483 -15.34 9.53 -2.35
CA GLY A 483 -14.89 8.22 -2.84
C GLY A 483 -13.82 7.53 -2.01
N GLN A 484 -13.18 8.21 -1.07
CA GLN A 484 -12.18 7.65 -0.18
C GLN A 484 -12.85 6.84 0.94
N GLN A 485 -12.38 5.62 1.18
CA GLN A 485 -12.78 4.82 2.33
C GLN A 485 -11.96 5.17 3.57
N LEU A 486 -12.61 5.21 4.73
CA LEU A 486 -11.97 5.21 6.03
C LEU A 486 -11.97 3.78 6.56
N VAL A 487 -10.81 3.17 6.64
CA VAL A 487 -10.61 1.83 7.21
C VAL A 487 -10.11 1.98 8.63
N MET A 488 -10.84 1.39 9.57
CA MET A 488 -10.57 1.45 11.01
C MET A 488 -10.47 0.04 11.55
N PHE A 489 -9.59 -0.18 12.52
CA PHE A 489 -9.50 -1.42 13.30
C PHE A 489 -9.75 -1.13 14.76
N GLY A 490 -10.23 -2.12 15.50
CA GLY A 490 -10.41 -1.98 16.94
C GLY A 490 -10.71 -3.31 17.60
N ARG A 491 -10.75 -3.26 18.94
CA ARG A 491 -11.13 -4.40 19.78
C ARG A 491 -12.48 -4.13 20.42
N TYR A 492 -13.23 -5.20 20.76
CA TYR A 492 -14.47 -5.10 21.52
C TYR A 492 -14.58 -6.21 22.56
N LYS A 493 -15.11 -5.80 23.72
CA LYS A 493 -15.51 -6.72 24.79
C LYS A 493 -16.97 -7.11 24.58
N ASP A 494 -17.36 -8.22 25.20
CA ASP A 494 -18.74 -8.67 25.18
C ASP A 494 -19.32 -8.80 23.75
N HIS A 495 -20.63 -8.80 23.62
CA HIS A 495 -21.39 -8.84 22.38
C HIS A 495 -22.70 -8.04 22.57
N GLY A 496 -23.43 -7.78 21.50
CA GLY A 496 -24.73 -7.15 21.59
C GLY A 496 -24.90 -5.94 20.68
N ASP A 497 -25.98 -5.23 20.88
CA ASP A 497 -26.35 -4.08 20.07
C ASP A 497 -25.46 -2.89 20.33
N ALA A 498 -25.05 -2.27 19.24
CA ALA A 498 -24.21 -1.08 19.26
C ALA A 498 -24.75 -0.02 18.29
N THR A 499 -24.42 1.23 18.57
CA THR A 499 -24.72 2.37 17.67
C THR A 499 -23.39 3.01 17.27
N VAL A 500 -23.09 2.99 15.97
CA VAL A 500 -22.00 3.73 15.37
C VAL A 500 -22.50 5.15 15.09
N THR A 501 -21.77 6.15 15.53
CA THR A 501 -22.06 7.56 15.28
C THR A 501 -20.86 8.22 14.63
N MET A 502 -21.05 8.80 13.45
CA MET A 502 -20.07 9.65 12.80
C MET A 502 -20.52 11.11 12.86
N LYS A 503 -19.66 11.98 13.38
CA LYS A 503 -19.82 13.43 13.36
C LYS A 503 -18.78 14.04 12.44
N THR A 504 -19.19 15.03 11.66
CA THR A 504 -18.32 15.72 10.70
C THR A 504 -18.88 17.10 10.38
N ARG A 505 -18.06 17.97 9.82
CA ARG A 505 -18.47 19.27 9.29
C ARG A 505 -18.32 19.29 7.79
N ILE A 506 -19.39 19.68 7.07
CA ILE A 506 -19.40 19.82 5.62
C ILE A 506 -19.87 21.22 5.29
N SER A 507 -19.07 21.99 4.54
CA SER A 507 -19.39 23.38 4.16
C SER A 507 -19.75 24.28 5.33
N GLY A 508 -19.13 24.05 6.51
CA GLY A 508 -19.40 24.81 7.73
C GLY A 508 -20.54 24.25 8.58
N ASP A 509 -21.37 23.37 8.07
CA ASP A 509 -22.48 22.74 8.78
C ASP A 509 -22.07 21.44 9.48
N ASP A 510 -22.46 21.30 10.76
CA ASP A 510 -22.30 20.05 11.49
C ASP A 510 -23.28 18.99 10.97
N LYS A 511 -22.77 17.82 10.68
CA LYS A 511 -23.55 16.64 10.25
C LYS A 511 -23.30 15.48 11.19
N THR A 512 -24.37 14.74 11.50
CA THR A 512 -24.28 13.53 12.32
C THR A 512 -24.98 12.39 11.60
N TYR A 513 -24.28 11.27 11.47
CA TYR A 513 -24.79 10.05 10.87
C TYR A 513 -24.74 8.93 11.93
N THR A 514 -25.79 8.13 12.00
CA THR A 514 -25.90 7.04 12.97
C THR A 514 -26.31 5.75 12.29
N CYS A 515 -25.75 4.63 12.76
CA CYS A 515 -26.10 3.29 12.30
C CYS A 515 -26.17 2.34 13.50
N LYS A 516 -27.24 1.54 13.56
CA LYS A 516 -27.37 0.46 14.55
C LYS A 516 -26.79 -0.83 13.99
N MET A 517 -26.03 -1.55 14.79
CA MET A 517 -25.45 -2.84 14.43
C MET A 517 -25.39 -3.75 15.66
N THR A 518 -25.03 -5.02 15.45
CA THR A 518 -24.83 -5.97 16.53
C THR A 518 -23.43 -6.58 16.40
N PHE A 519 -22.64 -6.53 17.45
CA PHE A 519 -21.39 -7.30 17.55
C PHE A 519 -21.72 -8.74 17.94
N PRO A 520 -21.20 -9.75 17.22
CA PRO A 520 -21.45 -11.14 17.50
C PRO A 520 -20.76 -11.61 18.79
N GLU A 521 -21.34 -12.60 19.46
CA GLU A 521 -20.71 -13.32 20.56
C GLU A 521 -19.53 -14.17 20.08
N GLN A 522 -19.65 -14.75 18.89
CA GLN A 522 -18.63 -15.55 18.22
C GLN A 522 -18.71 -15.33 16.71
N ASP A 523 -17.56 -15.13 16.07
CA ASP A 523 -17.38 -15.10 14.61
C ASP A 523 -15.91 -15.42 14.32
N GLU A 524 -15.64 -16.59 13.78
CA GLU A 524 -14.28 -17.07 13.51
C GLU A 524 -13.92 -17.08 12.02
N ASP A 525 -14.72 -16.38 11.20
CA ASP A 525 -14.53 -16.37 9.75
C ASP A 525 -13.24 -15.66 9.29
N ASN A 526 -12.73 -14.67 10.05
CA ASN A 526 -11.63 -13.80 9.61
C ASN A 526 -10.53 -13.63 10.69
N PRO A 527 -9.83 -14.71 11.10
CA PRO A 527 -8.79 -14.65 12.15
C PRO A 527 -7.59 -13.75 11.79
N GLU A 528 -7.31 -13.55 10.52
CA GLU A 528 -6.27 -12.65 9.99
C GLU A 528 -6.47 -11.17 10.36
N LEU A 529 -7.69 -10.77 10.75
CA LEU A 529 -7.98 -9.41 11.22
C LEU A 529 -7.14 -9.03 12.45
N GLU A 530 -6.77 -9.99 13.29
CA GLU A 530 -5.92 -9.70 14.45
C GLU A 530 -4.52 -9.23 14.05
N ARG A 531 -3.97 -9.77 12.94
CA ARG A 531 -2.66 -9.32 12.43
C ARG A 531 -2.75 -7.94 11.79
N MET A 532 -3.80 -7.70 11.00
CA MET A 532 -4.04 -6.38 10.39
C MET A 532 -4.33 -5.31 11.45
N PHE A 533 -5.08 -5.63 12.50
CA PHE A 533 -5.26 -4.77 13.66
C PHE A 533 -3.90 -4.43 14.30
N ALA A 534 -3.04 -5.43 14.51
CA ALA A 534 -1.75 -5.23 15.14
C ALA A 534 -0.86 -4.27 14.33
N ILE A 535 -0.78 -4.42 13.00
CA ILE A 535 0.01 -3.52 12.16
C ILE A 535 -0.58 -2.09 12.16
N ALA A 536 -1.92 -1.96 12.13
CA ALA A 536 -2.58 -0.66 12.20
C ALA A 536 -2.33 0.06 13.54
N GLN A 537 -2.21 -0.70 14.65
CA GLN A 537 -1.80 -0.14 15.95
C GLN A 537 -0.35 0.32 15.93
N ILE A 538 0.57 -0.48 15.37
CA ILE A 538 1.98 -0.09 15.22
C ILE A 538 2.09 1.20 14.42
N GLU A 539 1.43 1.27 13.27
CA GLU A 539 1.43 2.46 12.41
C GLU A 539 0.93 3.71 13.14
N MET A 540 -0.15 3.56 13.92
CA MET A 540 -0.72 4.67 14.71
C MET A 540 0.28 5.17 15.77
N HIS A 541 0.91 4.28 16.51
CA HIS A 541 1.90 4.66 17.53
C HIS A 541 3.17 5.25 16.93
N GLU A 542 3.67 4.71 15.80
CA GLU A 542 4.78 5.30 15.03
C GLU A 542 4.46 6.74 14.60
N ASP A 543 3.23 6.99 14.13
CA ASP A 543 2.79 8.33 13.76
C ASP A 543 2.72 9.27 14.97
N MET A 544 2.30 8.79 16.13
CA MET A 544 2.32 9.58 17.38
C MET A 544 3.75 9.95 17.78
N VAL A 545 4.71 9.03 17.63
CA VAL A 545 6.15 9.32 17.83
C VAL A 545 6.66 10.35 16.82
N ASN A 546 6.31 10.17 15.55
CA ASN A 546 6.71 11.10 14.47
C ASN A 546 6.11 12.50 14.64
N GLN A 547 4.96 12.61 15.28
CA GLN A 547 4.34 13.88 15.66
C GLN A 547 4.88 14.44 16.98
N GLY A 548 5.65 13.67 17.74
CA GLY A 548 6.17 14.05 19.06
C GLY A 548 5.14 13.96 20.18
N LEU A 549 4.09 13.15 19.99
CA LEU A 549 3.01 12.91 20.96
C LEU A 549 3.29 11.70 21.86
N GLU A 550 4.26 10.84 21.46
CA GLU A 550 4.66 9.64 22.19
C GLU A 550 6.18 9.54 22.25
N ASP A 551 6.70 8.84 23.27
CA ASP A 551 8.13 8.60 23.45
C ASP A 551 8.60 7.39 22.63
N GLN A 552 9.80 7.47 22.03
CA GLN A 552 10.37 6.41 21.20
C GLN A 552 10.62 5.11 21.99
N ALA A 553 11.02 5.19 23.25
CA ALA A 553 11.32 3.99 24.04
C ALA A 553 10.04 3.25 24.43
N GLU A 554 8.99 3.98 24.80
CA GLU A 554 7.67 3.40 25.08
C GLU A 554 7.10 2.73 23.84
N ASN A 555 7.25 3.36 22.66
CA ASN A 555 6.84 2.77 21.38
C ASN A 555 7.63 1.49 21.07
N THR A 556 8.93 1.44 21.31
CA THR A 556 9.76 0.24 21.10
C THR A 556 9.24 -0.96 21.89
N ASP A 557 8.93 -0.76 23.18
CA ASP A 557 8.38 -1.81 24.03
C ASP A 557 6.97 -2.23 23.59
N PHE A 558 6.14 -1.28 23.16
CA PHE A 558 4.82 -1.55 22.60
C PHE A 558 4.91 -2.39 21.32
N VAL A 559 5.75 -2.00 20.37
CA VAL A 559 5.95 -2.71 19.08
C VAL A 559 6.44 -4.14 19.32
N ARG A 560 7.39 -4.33 20.26
CA ARG A 560 7.84 -5.68 20.66
C ARG A 560 6.70 -6.51 21.25
N GLY A 561 5.93 -5.93 22.17
CA GLY A 561 4.83 -6.62 22.84
C GLY A 561 3.73 -7.04 21.87
N ILE A 562 3.31 -6.15 20.98
CA ILE A 562 2.27 -6.41 20.00
C ILE A 562 2.74 -7.42 18.92
N GLY A 563 4.01 -7.32 18.49
CA GLY A 563 4.63 -8.25 17.55
C GLY A 563 4.63 -9.70 18.08
N LEU A 564 5.05 -9.88 19.32
CA LEU A 564 5.04 -11.20 19.99
C LEU A 564 3.61 -11.73 20.19
N LYS A 565 2.68 -10.88 20.62
CA LYS A 565 1.28 -11.28 20.88
C LYS A 565 0.56 -11.73 19.63
N TYR A 566 0.71 -10.99 18.54
CA TYR A 566 -0.02 -11.26 17.28
C TYR A 566 0.83 -12.01 16.25
N GLN A 567 2.05 -12.38 16.61
CA GLN A 567 2.98 -13.15 15.77
C GLN A 567 3.21 -12.48 14.41
N ILE A 568 3.64 -11.22 14.45
CA ILE A 568 4.02 -10.43 13.25
C ILE A 568 5.46 -9.96 13.36
N VAL A 569 6.14 -9.88 12.22
CA VAL A 569 7.51 -9.37 12.11
C VAL A 569 7.48 -7.85 12.15
N THR A 570 8.27 -7.28 13.05
CA THR A 570 8.39 -5.83 13.27
C THR A 570 9.86 -5.44 13.35
N ASP A 571 10.16 -4.18 13.59
CA ASP A 571 11.54 -3.76 13.83
C ASP A 571 12.13 -4.34 15.14
N GLU A 572 11.28 -4.84 16.05
CA GLU A 572 11.65 -5.40 17.36
C GLU A 572 11.47 -6.94 17.46
N THR A 573 10.86 -7.55 16.46
CA THR A 573 10.59 -8.99 16.44
C THR A 573 10.97 -9.58 15.09
N SER A 574 11.46 -10.82 15.10
CA SER A 574 11.85 -11.56 13.90
C SER A 574 11.16 -12.92 13.87
N LEU A 575 11.02 -13.47 12.69
CA LEU A 575 10.49 -14.80 12.48
C LEU A 575 11.67 -15.76 12.29
N ILE A 576 11.86 -16.69 13.24
CA ILE A 576 12.89 -17.72 13.18
C ILE A 576 12.31 -19.01 12.59
N MET A 577 12.92 -19.53 11.53
CA MET A 577 12.51 -20.73 10.81
C MET A 577 13.39 -21.91 11.22
N LEU A 578 12.79 -22.89 11.87
CA LEU A 578 13.47 -24.06 12.44
C LEU A 578 12.63 -25.31 12.21
N THR A 579 13.28 -26.49 12.33
CA THR A 579 12.56 -27.77 12.43
C THR A 579 11.86 -27.89 13.78
N ASP A 580 10.94 -28.87 13.91
CA ASP A 580 10.23 -29.09 15.17
C ASP A 580 11.17 -29.48 16.31
N GLU A 581 12.24 -30.26 16.03
CA GLU A 581 13.28 -30.61 17.00
C GLU A 581 14.07 -29.40 17.47
N GLN A 582 14.43 -28.50 16.55
CA GLN A 582 15.15 -27.26 16.88
C GLN A 582 14.28 -26.31 17.70
N HIS A 583 12.98 -26.14 17.35
CA HIS A 583 12.05 -25.38 18.18
C HIS A 583 11.97 -25.91 19.61
N ALA A 584 11.87 -27.23 19.78
CA ALA A 584 11.85 -27.85 21.09
C ALA A 584 13.18 -27.65 21.85
N LYS A 585 14.33 -27.80 21.18
CA LYS A 585 15.68 -27.56 21.73
C LYS A 585 15.83 -26.15 22.29
N HIS A 586 15.32 -25.14 21.60
CA HIS A 586 15.42 -23.73 21.97
C HIS A 586 14.25 -23.21 22.82
N ASN A 587 13.31 -24.10 23.23
CA ASN A 587 12.11 -23.77 24.01
C ASN A 587 11.30 -22.63 23.33
N ILE A 588 11.07 -22.73 22.01
CA ILE A 588 10.25 -21.81 21.25
C ILE A 588 8.86 -22.41 21.07
N GLU A 589 7.85 -21.71 21.62
CA GLU A 589 6.46 -22.11 21.49
C GLU A 589 5.95 -21.97 20.06
N ARG A 590 5.03 -22.86 19.64
CA ARG A 590 4.47 -22.92 18.28
C ARG A 590 3.21 -22.05 18.16
N ASN A 591 3.31 -20.78 18.57
CA ASN A 591 2.17 -19.86 18.60
C ASN A 591 1.79 -19.35 17.21
N ASN A 592 2.78 -19.12 16.34
CA ASN A 592 2.52 -18.72 14.95
C ASN A 592 1.87 -19.86 14.17
N GLN A 593 2.37 -21.09 14.31
CA GLN A 593 1.79 -22.24 13.64
C GLN A 593 0.31 -22.45 13.97
N LYS A 594 -0.09 -22.23 15.24
CA LYS A 594 -1.51 -22.32 15.64
C LYS A 594 -2.36 -21.26 14.94
N ARG A 595 -1.84 -20.02 14.82
CA ARG A 595 -2.53 -18.93 14.11
C ARG A 595 -2.67 -19.23 12.63
N VAL A 596 -1.57 -19.60 11.98
CA VAL A 596 -1.55 -19.96 10.55
C VAL A 596 -2.53 -21.10 10.24
N GLN A 597 -2.61 -22.11 11.12
CA GLN A 597 -3.57 -23.19 10.96
C GLN A 597 -5.03 -22.70 11.04
N ALA A 598 -5.33 -21.79 11.97
CA ALA A 598 -6.67 -21.19 12.08
C ALA A 598 -7.01 -20.34 10.84
N GLU A 599 -6.06 -19.52 10.36
CA GLU A 599 -6.20 -18.69 9.18
C GLU A 599 -6.43 -19.52 7.89
N ARG A 600 -5.64 -20.59 7.70
CA ARG A 600 -5.81 -21.53 6.57
C ARG A 600 -7.15 -22.27 6.63
N THR A 601 -7.58 -22.67 7.82
CA THR A 601 -8.88 -23.33 8.03
C THR A 601 -10.03 -22.39 7.68
N ALA A 602 -10.02 -21.15 8.19
CA ALA A 602 -11.03 -20.16 7.88
C ALA A 602 -11.07 -19.81 6.38
N GLN A 603 -9.90 -19.68 5.74
CA GLN A 603 -9.81 -19.46 4.29
C GLN A 603 -10.43 -20.62 3.49
N ALA A 604 -10.13 -21.86 3.87
CA ALA A 604 -10.70 -23.05 3.23
C ALA A 604 -12.21 -23.09 3.38
N GLN A 605 -12.75 -22.76 4.56
CA GLN A 605 -14.19 -22.67 4.79
C GLN A 605 -14.83 -21.56 3.94
N ARG A 606 -14.26 -20.37 3.92
CA ARG A 606 -14.76 -19.25 3.10
C ARG A 606 -14.81 -19.61 1.60
N LYS A 607 -13.84 -20.36 1.07
CA LYS A 607 -13.83 -20.81 -0.34
C LYS A 607 -15.06 -21.63 -0.72
N THR A 608 -15.67 -22.36 0.21
CA THR A 608 -16.84 -23.21 -0.04
C THR A 608 -18.18 -22.51 0.18
N GLN A 609 -18.17 -21.29 0.70
CA GLN A 609 -19.37 -20.54 1.05
C GLN A 609 -19.57 -19.33 0.11
N PRO A 610 -20.82 -18.84 -0.07
CA PRO A 610 -21.07 -17.57 -0.73
C PRO A 610 -20.31 -16.44 -0.02
N VAL A 611 -19.96 -15.39 -0.78
CA VAL A 611 -19.25 -14.23 -0.20
C VAL A 611 -20.16 -13.53 0.80
N LYS A 612 -19.70 -13.40 2.03
CA LYS A 612 -20.44 -12.77 3.13
C LYS A 612 -20.45 -11.25 2.94
N ASN A 613 -21.64 -10.65 3.02
CA ASN A 613 -21.82 -9.21 3.01
C ASN A 613 -21.76 -8.69 4.45
N TYR A 614 -20.80 -7.82 4.72
CA TYR A 614 -20.56 -7.24 6.04
C TYR A 614 -21.21 -5.86 6.22
N ARG A 615 -22.05 -5.43 5.30
CA ARG A 615 -22.80 -4.18 5.41
C ARG A 615 -23.74 -4.21 6.60
N VAL A 616 -23.69 -3.19 7.45
CA VAL A 616 -24.50 -3.08 8.68
C VAL A 616 -25.56 -1.98 8.62
N ASP A 617 -25.44 -1.04 7.67
CA ASP A 617 -26.33 0.11 7.51
C ASP A 617 -27.56 -0.18 6.61
N ALA A 618 -27.72 -1.38 6.07
CA ALA A 618 -28.86 -1.81 5.31
C ALA A 618 -29.67 -2.88 6.06
N PRO A 619 -31.01 -2.92 5.91
CA PRO A 619 -31.81 -4.03 6.44
C PRO A 619 -31.29 -5.35 5.88
N ARG A 620 -31.05 -6.34 6.72
CA ARG A 620 -30.74 -7.70 6.26
C ARG A 620 -31.96 -8.25 5.53
N PRO A 621 -31.82 -8.80 4.30
CA PRO A 621 -32.90 -9.52 3.67
C PRO A 621 -33.36 -10.65 4.56
N THR A 622 -34.62 -10.70 4.92
CA THR A 622 -35.22 -11.75 5.76
C THR A 622 -35.45 -13.06 5.01
N SER A 623 -35.14 -13.08 3.70
CA SER A 623 -35.23 -14.26 2.82
C SER A 623 -34.28 -14.11 1.63
N PRO A 624 -33.79 -15.22 1.01
CA PRO A 624 -33.00 -15.14 -0.21
C PRO A 624 -33.82 -14.45 -1.31
N MET A 625 -33.29 -13.34 -1.84
CA MET A 625 -33.93 -12.66 -2.97
C MET A 625 -33.87 -13.54 -4.21
N PRO A 626 -34.99 -13.64 -5.01
CA PRO A 626 -34.92 -14.25 -6.34
C PRO A 626 -33.93 -13.51 -7.23
N ALA A 627 -33.17 -14.23 -8.06
CA ALA A 627 -32.07 -13.73 -8.88
C ALA A 627 -32.42 -12.59 -9.86
N ASN A 628 -33.70 -12.18 -10.00
CA ASN A 628 -34.20 -11.15 -10.91
C ASN A 628 -34.93 -9.99 -10.22
N SER A 629 -34.75 -9.79 -8.91
CA SER A 629 -35.39 -8.63 -8.26
C SER A 629 -34.51 -7.39 -8.43
N PRO A 630 -35.10 -6.24 -8.84
CA PRO A 630 -34.38 -4.97 -8.84
C PRO A 630 -33.90 -4.66 -7.43
N ALA A 631 -32.68 -4.14 -7.31
CA ALA A 631 -32.09 -3.75 -6.04
C ALA A 631 -33.10 -2.86 -5.25
N PRO A 632 -33.26 -3.09 -3.93
CA PRO A 632 -34.22 -2.31 -3.17
C PRO A 632 -33.90 -0.82 -3.30
N GLN A 633 -34.82 -0.09 -3.91
CA GLN A 633 -34.82 1.36 -3.86
C GLN A 633 -35.17 1.77 -2.44
N HIS A 634 -34.29 2.59 -1.83
CA HIS A 634 -34.46 3.20 -0.53
C HIS A 634 -34.13 2.30 0.68
N SER A 635 -32.87 2.19 1.03
CA SER A 635 -32.50 2.01 2.42
C SER A 635 -32.23 3.39 3.04
N ASN A 636 -32.76 3.67 4.23
CA ASN A 636 -32.33 4.78 5.10
C ASN A 636 -30.92 4.47 5.64
N GLY A 637 -29.97 4.17 4.76
CA GLY A 637 -28.60 3.88 5.14
C GLY A 637 -27.90 5.14 5.66
N MET A 638 -26.85 4.95 6.45
CA MET A 638 -26.02 6.01 7.03
C MET A 638 -25.47 6.95 5.95
N PHE A 639 -25.22 6.40 4.76
CA PHE A 639 -24.69 7.11 3.61
C PHE A 639 -25.58 6.83 2.41
N GLN A 640 -26.31 7.82 1.94
CA GLN A 640 -27.15 7.71 0.75
C GLN A 640 -26.39 8.19 -0.49
N TYR A 641 -26.35 7.36 -1.52
CA TYR A 641 -25.91 7.74 -2.84
C TYR A 641 -27.09 8.40 -3.59
N HIS A 642 -27.03 9.70 -3.83
CA HIS A 642 -27.86 10.36 -4.81
C HIS A 642 -27.10 10.43 -6.13
N ALA A 643 -27.47 9.61 -7.10
CA ALA A 643 -27.00 9.80 -8.46
C ALA A 643 -27.27 11.25 -8.87
N PRO A 644 -26.32 11.95 -9.50
CA PRO A 644 -26.59 13.27 -10.03
C PRO A 644 -27.77 13.16 -11.00
N HIS A 645 -28.85 13.90 -10.74
CA HIS A 645 -29.93 14.08 -11.74
C HIS A 645 -29.29 14.75 -12.95
N ILE A 646 -29.09 13.98 -14.01
CA ILE A 646 -28.79 14.52 -15.33
C ILE A 646 -30.09 15.13 -15.82
N SER A 647 -30.25 16.45 -15.60
CA SER A 647 -31.29 17.19 -16.34
C SER A 647 -30.88 17.10 -17.81
N HIS A 648 -31.79 16.66 -18.64
CA HIS A 648 -31.66 16.64 -20.10
C HIS A 648 -31.64 18.09 -20.64
N GLY A 649 -30.50 18.77 -20.45
CA GLY A 649 -30.09 19.97 -21.14
C GLY A 649 -28.79 19.58 -21.85
N GLY A 650 -28.86 19.47 -23.21
CA GLY A 650 -27.80 18.95 -24.03
C GLY A 650 -26.46 19.63 -23.77
N GLY A 651 -25.45 18.88 -23.53
CA GLY A 651 -24.08 19.36 -23.45
C GLY A 651 -23.22 18.54 -22.50
N ALA A 652 -22.39 17.65 -23.06
CA ALA A 652 -21.24 16.98 -22.48
C ALA A 652 -21.56 15.96 -21.38
N MET A 653 -21.60 14.70 -21.77
CA MET A 653 -21.36 13.56 -20.87
C MET A 653 -20.08 13.83 -20.05
N ASP A 654 -20.16 13.57 -18.76
CA ASP A 654 -19.00 13.58 -17.88
C ASP A 654 -18.00 12.52 -18.39
N VAL A 655 -17.00 12.98 -19.11
CA VAL A 655 -16.00 12.22 -19.89
C VAL A 655 -15.22 11.23 -19.01
N TRP A 656 -15.36 11.34 -17.69
CA TRP A 656 -14.55 10.63 -16.71
C TRP A 656 -14.93 9.16 -16.52
N THR A 657 -16.20 8.85 -16.50
CA THR A 657 -16.67 7.44 -16.47
C THR A 657 -16.41 6.78 -17.83
N VAL A 658 -16.45 7.56 -18.92
CA VAL A 658 -16.21 7.09 -20.29
C VAL A 658 -14.71 7.00 -20.61
N VAL A 659 -13.84 7.83 -20.03
CA VAL A 659 -12.38 7.76 -20.28
C VAL A 659 -11.73 6.57 -19.57
N ILE A 660 -12.16 6.22 -18.36
CA ILE A 660 -11.70 4.98 -17.71
C ILE A 660 -12.22 3.76 -18.46
N ILE A 661 -13.48 3.77 -18.92
CA ILE A 661 -14.08 2.68 -19.69
C ILE A 661 -13.62 2.69 -21.16
N ALA A 662 -13.42 3.87 -21.79
CA ALA A 662 -12.97 3.96 -23.18
C ALA A 662 -11.45 3.77 -23.33
N ALA A 663 -10.63 4.15 -22.34
CA ALA A 663 -9.23 3.74 -22.31
C ALA A 663 -9.08 2.22 -22.13
N MET A 664 -10.00 1.60 -21.36
CA MET A 664 -10.05 0.14 -21.23
C MET A 664 -10.59 -0.54 -22.52
N GLY A 665 -11.55 0.06 -23.23
CA GLY A 665 -12.14 -0.48 -24.46
C GLY A 665 -11.31 -0.29 -25.72
N ALA A 666 -10.58 0.82 -25.86
CA ALA A 666 -9.78 1.12 -27.06
C ALA A 666 -8.48 0.29 -27.15
N VAL A 667 -7.95 -0.15 -26.00
CA VAL A 667 -6.80 -1.08 -25.97
C VAL A 667 -7.24 -2.50 -26.35
N ALA A 668 -8.41 -2.95 -25.87
CA ALA A 668 -8.95 -4.26 -26.21
C ALA A 668 -9.33 -4.40 -27.71
N ALA A 669 -9.71 -3.30 -28.37
CA ALA A 669 -10.02 -3.30 -29.81
C ALA A 669 -8.78 -3.27 -30.71
N ARG A 670 -7.63 -2.82 -30.21
CA ARG A 670 -6.35 -2.80 -30.96
C ARG A 670 -5.64 -4.17 -30.98
N TYR A 671 -5.83 -4.99 -29.93
CA TYR A 671 -5.24 -6.34 -29.86
C TYR A 671 -6.06 -7.44 -30.54
N ARG A 672 -7.21 -7.11 -31.15
CA ARG A 672 -8.00 -8.06 -31.97
C ARG A 672 -7.77 -7.91 -33.48
N LYS A 673 -6.85 -7.07 -33.92
CA LYS A 673 -6.56 -6.80 -35.35
C LYS A 673 -5.09 -6.91 -35.75
N GLU A 674 -4.24 -7.51 -34.93
CA GLU A 674 -2.90 -7.99 -35.36
C GLU A 674 -2.72 -9.46 -35.01
#